data_b8ebdef85bebe168503fa12330abf652
#
_entry.id   b8ebdef85bebe168503fa12330abf652
#
_cell.length_a   1.000
_cell.length_b   1.000
_cell.length_c   1.000
_cell.angle_alpha   90.00
_cell.angle_beta   90.00
_cell.angle_gamma   90.00
#
_symmetry.space_group_name_H-M   'P 1'
#
loop_
_entity.id
_entity.type
_entity.pdbx_description
1 polymer ?
#
loop_
_entity_poly.entity_id
_entity_poly.type
_entity_poly.pdbx_seq_one_letter_code
_entity_poly.pdbx_strand_id
1 'polypeptide(L)'
;MRITALCFFILLSYARSKAQDIIGLAQDDQGKPLAGASIALKNNKDSSVVKLSISNSTGRYSFTAIDPGSYFVTVSHIGYTSQSSANFETRAGGNVQLPAIMLVRVARELQQTVVAAQKPLVEVRTDKLILHVEGNIDAVGSDALELLKKSPGVTADKDNNLSLNGKNGVQVYVDGRPTYIAGATLADYLKTLQSSSIASIEIIANPGAKYEAAGSAGIINIRLKKNTAFGNNMSVSAGYNAGIYSKYNAGVSFNHRDAHFNIYGDYSFNQGQYEVYATMHRTQLDTSFLQHSNFLSTPNTHTYKVGADWFLSKKSTLGLLVSGSSAVETLATTSATPIVYIPTNETSRILQANNHTVTSSDNVSTDLNYRRADSSGHELDIDADYSLYHLRSNQLQPNNYFDSTEKTLLYSNDYNIVSPTNIHIYSLKVDYEANFLKGRLGYGGKSSYVTTTNDFQEYDVAGSQRVMDSLSSNNFDYKENINALYVTYNRTIPGWTFQGGLRAENTNDKGTSTGWKPQAADLSTYDSSFTRHYTDLFPSAGVTYNKNPEKQWTLSYSRRIDRPAYQDLNPFEFKLDDYTFSQGNTLLRPQYTNTVGLTFMYKYKLTATLNYSHTKDLTTTLVDTAQGSKTIVRRENLANQDVASLNVSYSLAYKWYSAFFSANTYYSLNKASFGPGREVDVHVFHTTIYTQHNIRLGKGWTGMLTEYLSTPDIWQATLKSSTMWNLDAGLQKTVLNGHGSFKVTVTDIFKTLTYTATSNFAGQYIRDTGGYDSRQLKLYFTYRFGNLGLKAARKHTNAAEEETQRVGSPNGAGTP
;
A
#
# COMPACT_ATOMS: atom_id res chain seq x y z
N MET A 1 -13.84 -17.78 82.55
CA MET A 1 -13.14 -16.56 82.22
C MET A 1 -12.98 -16.46 80.66
N ARG A 2 -14.02 -16.78 79.83
CA ARG A 2 -14.01 -16.70 78.37
C ARG A 2 -15.33 -16.17 77.77
N ILE A 3 -16.30 -15.75 78.60
CA ILE A 3 -17.61 -15.25 78.07
C ILE A 3 -17.79 -13.73 78.32
N THR A 4 -16.97 -13.12 79.17
CA THR A 4 -17.06 -11.66 79.52
C THR A 4 -16.24 -10.79 78.58
N ALA A 5 -15.34 -11.30 77.72
CA ALA A 5 -14.59 -10.50 76.74
C ALA A 5 -15.34 -10.32 75.40
N LEU A 6 -16.36 -11.15 75.09
CA LEU A 6 -17.12 -11.07 73.85
C LEU A 6 -18.24 -10.02 73.87
N CYS A 7 -18.76 -9.68 75.06
CA CYS A 7 -19.80 -8.67 75.22
C CYS A 7 -19.26 -7.23 75.20
N PHE A 8 -17.95 -7.01 75.46
CA PHE A 8 -17.36 -5.68 75.46
C PHE A 8 -16.91 -5.22 74.07
N PHE A 9 -16.77 -6.16 73.12
CA PHE A 9 -16.43 -5.87 71.73
C PHE A 9 -17.67 -5.61 70.83
N ILE A 10 -18.88 -5.98 71.27
CA ILE A 10 -20.15 -5.73 70.53
C ILE A 10 -20.78 -4.42 70.91
N LEU A 11 -20.37 -3.76 72.01
CA LEU A 11 -20.89 -2.46 72.43
C LEU A 11 -20.11 -1.27 71.88
N LEU A 12 -18.99 -1.46 71.18
CA LEU A 12 -18.20 -0.38 70.53
C LEU A 12 -18.50 -0.18 69.03
N SER A 13 -19.45 -0.93 68.44
CA SER A 13 -19.77 -0.85 67.01
C SER A 13 -21.07 -0.06 66.72
N TYR A 14 -21.66 0.67 67.63
CA TYR A 14 -22.83 1.52 67.41
C TYR A 14 -22.56 3.03 67.65
N ALA A 15 -21.39 3.52 67.19
CA ALA A 15 -21.28 4.95 66.87
C ALA A 15 -21.89 5.17 65.50
N ARG A 16 -23.21 5.31 65.37
CA ARG A 16 -23.84 5.87 64.17
C ARG A 16 -23.27 7.27 63.98
N SER A 17 -22.28 7.40 63.12
CA SER A 17 -21.91 8.66 62.52
C SER A 17 -23.17 9.16 61.79
N LYS A 18 -23.82 10.20 62.31
CA LYS A 18 -24.92 10.89 61.60
C LYS A 18 -24.31 11.51 60.37
N ALA A 19 -24.50 10.83 59.24
CA ALA A 19 -24.08 11.31 57.92
C ALA A 19 -24.83 12.64 57.64
N GLN A 20 -24.11 13.60 57.14
CA GLN A 20 -24.60 14.94 56.82
C GLN A 20 -24.89 15.06 55.32
N ASP A 21 -26.04 15.67 54.99
CA ASP A 21 -26.45 15.90 53.61
C ASP A 21 -26.30 17.39 53.23
N ILE A 22 -25.68 17.65 52.09
CA ILE A 22 -25.61 19.00 51.50
C ILE A 22 -26.55 19.00 50.29
N ILE A 23 -27.50 19.93 50.24
CA ILE A 23 -28.51 20.05 49.17
C ILE A 23 -28.38 21.45 48.56
N GLY A 24 -28.49 21.55 47.25
CA GLY A 24 -28.50 22.81 46.52
C GLY A 24 -29.28 22.77 45.21
N LEU A 25 -29.32 23.87 44.50
CA LEU A 25 -30.06 24.07 43.28
C LEU A 25 -29.16 24.76 42.23
N ALA A 26 -29.10 24.23 41.03
CA ALA A 26 -28.42 24.83 39.88
C ALA A 26 -29.45 25.43 38.92
N GLN A 27 -29.30 26.73 38.57
CA GLN A 27 -30.20 27.48 37.69
C GLN A 27 -29.40 28.26 36.65
N ASP A 28 -30.06 28.66 35.54
CA ASP A 28 -29.50 29.67 34.63
C ASP A 28 -29.77 31.09 35.12
N ASP A 29 -29.25 32.08 34.39
CA ASP A 29 -29.40 33.51 34.65
C ASP A 29 -30.84 34.03 34.56
N GLN A 30 -31.78 33.21 34.05
CA GLN A 30 -33.22 33.46 34.00
C GLN A 30 -33.98 32.72 35.11
N GLY A 31 -33.30 32.03 36.02
CA GLY A 31 -33.88 31.22 37.08
C GLY A 31 -34.42 29.86 36.65
N LYS A 32 -34.17 29.41 35.44
CA LYS A 32 -34.61 28.11 34.94
C LYS A 32 -33.70 27.00 35.48
N PRO A 33 -34.26 25.89 36.02
CA PRO A 33 -33.46 24.77 36.53
C PRO A 33 -32.55 24.16 35.46
N LEU A 34 -31.28 23.89 35.78
CA LEU A 34 -30.32 23.23 34.90
C LEU A 34 -30.23 21.74 35.28
N ALA A 35 -30.85 20.90 34.47
CA ALA A 35 -30.74 19.45 34.59
C ALA A 35 -29.43 18.92 33.98
N GLY A 36 -28.76 17.97 34.62
CA GLY A 36 -27.53 17.36 34.10
C GLY A 36 -26.29 18.24 34.33
N ALA A 37 -26.36 19.28 35.15
CA ALA A 37 -25.16 20.01 35.53
C ALA A 37 -24.25 19.14 36.39
N SER A 38 -22.96 19.23 36.17
CA SER A 38 -21.94 18.55 36.98
C SER A 38 -21.58 19.40 38.19
N ILE A 39 -21.70 18.81 39.37
CA ILE A 39 -21.44 19.48 40.63
C ILE A 39 -20.26 18.80 41.36
N ALA A 40 -19.23 19.57 41.69
CA ALA A 40 -18.08 19.12 42.45
C ALA A 40 -18.06 19.78 43.85
N LEU A 41 -18.14 18.97 44.90
CA LEU A 41 -17.84 19.40 46.27
C LEU A 41 -16.34 19.43 46.48
N LYS A 42 -15.77 20.54 46.86
CA LYS A 42 -14.34 20.73 47.01
C LYS A 42 -13.98 21.20 48.43
N ASN A 43 -12.83 20.74 48.88
CA ASN A 43 -12.24 21.16 50.16
C ASN A 43 -11.71 22.61 50.03
N ASN A 44 -12.05 23.45 51.00
CA ASN A 44 -11.65 24.85 50.97
C ASN A 44 -10.14 25.08 51.19
N LYS A 45 -9.39 24.10 51.77
CA LYS A 45 -7.95 24.26 52.05
C LYS A 45 -7.08 24.09 50.81
N ASP A 46 -7.42 23.13 49.96
CA ASP A 46 -6.55 22.66 48.84
C ASP A 46 -7.30 22.58 47.49
N SER A 47 -8.61 22.91 47.47
CA SER A 47 -9.49 22.81 46.29
C SER A 47 -9.61 21.40 45.73
N SER A 48 -9.20 20.36 46.44
CA SER A 48 -9.36 18.97 46.05
C SER A 48 -10.85 18.59 45.97
N VAL A 49 -11.18 17.72 44.98
CA VAL A 49 -12.58 17.25 44.81
C VAL A 49 -12.83 16.15 45.84
N VAL A 50 -13.77 16.40 46.76
CA VAL A 50 -14.20 15.47 47.79
C VAL A 50 -15.28 14.52 47.25
N LYS A 51 -16.28 15.07 46.49
CA LYS A 51 -17.39 14.30 45.95
C LYS A 51 -17.96 14.94 44.69
N LEU A 52 -18.52 14.12 43.78
CA LEU A 52 -19.23 14.58 42.59
C LEU A 52 -20.72 14.26 42.68
N SER A 53 -21.55 15.11 42.10
CA SER A 53 -23.00 14.93 41.97
C SER A 53 -23.46 15.49 40.61
N ILE A 54 -24.69 15.13 40.20
CA ILE A 54 -25.31 15.63 38.96
C ILE A 54 -26.71 16.16 39.35
N SER A 55 -27.10 17.34 38.82
CA SER A 55 -28.42 17.90 39.07
C SER A 55 -29.51 17.08 38.35
N ASN A 56 -30.65 16.88 39.04
CA ASN A 56 -31.84 16.21 38.49
C ASN A 56 -32.63 17.11 37.51
N SER A 57 -33.77 16.63 37.03
CA SER A 57 -34.66 17.40 36.11
C SER A 57 -35.18 18.72 36.68
N THR A 58 -35.16 18.90 38.00
CA THR A 58 -35.57 20.15 38.68
C THR A 58 -34.37 21.00 39.09
N GLY A 59 -33.16 20.70 38.64
CA GLY A 59 -31.91 21.39 38.95
C GLY A 59 -31.32 21.07 40.31
N ARG A 60 -31.96 20.22 41.13
CA ARG A 60 -31.52 19.89 42.49
C ARG A 60 -30.38 18.89 42.46
N TYR A 61 -29.40 19.07 43.36
CA TYR A 61 -28.31 18.15 43.61
C TYR A 61 -28.12 17.92 45.13
N SER A 62 -27.53 16.79 45.50
CA SER A 62 -27.23 16.44 46.87
C SER A 62 -25.92 15.68 47.00
N PHE A 63 -25.25 15.88 48.16
CA PHE A 63 -24.13 15.08 48.63
C PHE A 63 -24.49 14.50 49.97
N THR A 64 -24.40 13.22 50.10
CA THR A 64 -24.69 12.47 51.34
C THR A 64 -23.41 12.02 51.98
N ALA A 65 -23.43 11.85 53.31
CA ALA A 65 -22.30 11.32 54.10
C ALA A 65 -21.00 12.13 53.89
N ILE A 66 -21.05 13.44 54.18
CA ILE A 66 -19.93 14.36 54.12
C ILE A 66 -19.35 14.54 55.52
N ASP A 67 -18.03 14.44 55.66
CA ASP A 67 -17.33 14.66 56.94
C ASP A 67 -17.40 16.14 57.37
N PRO A 68 -17.36 16.44 58.67
CA PRO A 68 -17.25 17.83 59.18
C PRO A 68 -16.02 18.52 58.60
N GLY A 69 -16.21 19.73 58.04
CA GLY A 69 -15.11 20.44 57.37
C GLY A 69 -15.59 21.74 56.70
N SER A 70 -14.63 22.45 56.08
CA SER A 70 -14.90 23.66 55.29
C SER A 70 -14.85 23.33 53.78
N TYR A 71 -15.94 23.64 53.08
CA TYR A 71 -16.13 23.24 51.69
C TYR A 71 -16.69 24.38 50.85
N PHE A 72 -16.62 24.24 49.54
CA PHE A 72 -17.39 24.99 48.55
C PHE A 72 -17.84 24.07 47.42
N VAL A 73 -18.87 24.44 46.69
CA VAL A 73 -19.39 23.67 45.56
C VAL A 73 -19.10 24.43 44.27
N THR A 74 -18.59 23.76 43.27
CA THR A 74 -18.44 24.26 41.89
C THR A 74 -19.46 23.56 41.00
N VAL A 75 -20.29 24.36 40.29
CA VAL A 75 -21.28 23.87 39.33
C VAL A 75 -20.79 24.23 37.92
N SER A 76 -20.85 23.24 37.00
CA SER A 76 -20.56 23.43 35.59
C SER A 76 -21.62 22.78 34.70
N HIS A 77 -21.96 23.42 33.58
CA HIS A 77 -22.91 22.90 32.59
C HIS A 77 -22.47 23.35 31.20
N ILE A 78 -22.70 22.50 30.21
CA ILE A 78 -22.35 22.79 28.80
C ILE A 78 -23.09 24.03 28.34
N GLY A 79 -22.36 25.02 27.81
CA GLY A 79 -22.89 26.31 27.35
C GLY A 79 -23.01 27.40 28.43
N TYR A 80 -22.50 27.16 29.63
CA TYR A 80 -22.52 28.10 30.76
C TYR A 80 -21.13 28.28 31.38
N THR A 81 -20.89 29.45 31.96
CA THR A 81 -19.68 29.69 32.77
C THR A 81 -19.80 28.96 34.10
N SER A 82 -18.76 28.17 34.47
CA SER A 82 -18.73 27.52 35.79
C SER A 82 -18.79 28.53 36.93
N GLN A 83 -19.59 28.23 37.94
CA GLN A 83 -19.78 29.11 39.11
C GLN A 83 -19.55 28.31 40.39
N SER A 84 -18.98 28.97 41.41
CA SER A 84 -18.76 28.37 42.72
C SER A 84 -19.61 29.05 43.80
N SER A 85 -20.02 28.26 44.80
CA SER A 85 -20.66 28.79 46.02
C SER A 85 -19.66 29.56 46.88
N ALA A 86 -20.17 30.36 47.82
CA ALA A 86 -19.39 30.79 48.98
C ALA A 86 -18.91 29.57 49.81
N ASN A 87 -17.83 29.72 50.54
CA ASN A 87 -17.36 28.72 51.49
C ASN A 87 -18.39 28.48 52.61
N PHE A 88 -18.60 27.23 52.95
CA PHE A 88 -19.49 26.88 54.08
C PHE A 88 -18.87 25.80 54.93
N GLU A 89 -19.27 25.78 56.22
CA GLU A 89 -18.83 24.78 57.18
C GLU A 89 -19.90 23.71 57.37
N THR A 90 -19.45 22.47 57.47
CA THR A 90 -20.30 21.33 57.83
C THR A 90 -19.97 20.92 59.26
N ARG A 91 -21.01 20.70 60.16
CA ARG A 91 -20.88 20.28 61.56
C ARG A 91 -21.65 18.98 61.80
N ALA A 92 -21.13 18.06 62.58
CA ALA A 92 -21.74 16.76 62.79
C ALA A 92 -23.25 16.84 63.12
N GLY A 93 -24.10 16.26 62.27
CA GLY A 93 -25.53 16.06 62.44
C GLY A 93 -26.47 17.12 61.85
N GLY A 94 -26.00 18.10 61.06
CA GLY A 94 -26.83 19.16 60.46
C GLY A 94 -26.91 19.07 58.94
N ASN A 95 -28.08 19.19 58.31
CA ASN A 95 -28.19 19.33 56.86
C ASN A 95 -27.85 20.77 56.45
N VAL A 96 -27.00 20.90 55.38
CA VAL A 96 -26.68 22.21 54.81
C VAL A 96 -27.44 22.43 53.51
N GLN A 97 -28.29 23.47 53.48
CA GLN A 97 -28.96 23.88 52.25
C GLN A 97 -28.25 25.12 51.70
N LEU A 98 -27.67 24.94 50.50
CA LEU A 98 -26.96 25.99 49.80
C LEU A 98 -27.94 26.89 49.02
N PRO A 99 -27.65 28.19 48.90
CA PRO A 99 -28.36 29.08 47.97
C PRO A 99 -28.29 28.55 46.55
N ALA A 100 -29.26 28.87 45.69
CA ALA A 100 -29.23 28.53 44.30
C ALA A 100 -28.01 29.14 43.61
N ILE A 101 -27.26 28.31 42.87
CA ILE A 101 -26.11 28.75 42.10
C ILE A 101 -26.59 29.03 40.67
N MET A 102 -26.47 30.29 40.24
CA MET A 102 -26.85 30.74 38.92
C MET A 102 -25.67 30.73 37.96
N LEU A 103 -25.83 30.07 36.85
CA LEU A 103 -24.83 30.00 35.78
C LEU A 103 -25.22 30.95 34.65
N VAL A 104 -24.27 31.74 34.17
CA VAL A 104 -24.46 32.67 33.06
C VAL A 104 -24.16 31.98 31.75
N ARG A 105 -25.02 32.14 30.75
CA ARG A 105 -24.78 31.60 29.40
C ARG A 105 -23.56 32.25 28.76
N VAL A 106 -22.68 31.44 28.21
CA VAL A 106 -21.53 31.92 27.43
C VAL A 106 -22.00 32.13 26.00
N ALA A 107 -22.19 33.36 25.55
CA ALA A 107 -22.37 33.77 24.18
C ALA A 107 -21.00 33.83 23.46
N ARG A 108 -20.17 32.78 23.58
CA ARG A 108 -18.92 32.70 22.86
C ARG A 108 -19.01 31.44 22.01
N GLU A 109 -18.87 31.57 20.68
CA GLU A 109 -18.46 30.44 19.86
C GLU A 109 -17.22 29.86 20.52
N LEU A 110 -17.37 28.70 21.12
CA LEU A 110 -16.22 27.90 21.56
C LEU A 110 -15.40 27.63 20.32
N GLN A 111 -14.30 28.34 20.14
CA GLN A 111 -13.22 27.80 19.35
C GLN A 111 -12.91 26.42 19.93
N GLN A 112 -13.37 25.40 19.23
CA GLN A 112 -13.15 24.02 19.57
C GLN A 112 -11.64 23.84 19.66
N THR A 113 -11.08 23.81 20.86
CA THR A 113 -9.71 23.34 21.06
C THR A 113 -9.78 21.85 20.75
N VAL A 114 -9.60 21.51 19.47
CA VAL A 114 -9.43 20.13 19.03
C VAL A 114 -8.10 19.70 19.62
N VAL A 115 -8.13 19.05 20.79
CA VAL A 115 -7.04 18.20 21.21
C VAL A 115 -7.07 17.00 20.26
N ALA A 116 -6.56 17.20 19.05
CA ALA A 116 -6.26 16.12 18.15
C ALA A 116 -5.11 15.34 18.80
N ALA A 117 -5.45 14.28 19.51
CA ALA A 117 -4.46 13.28 19.87
C ALA A 117 -3.82 12.86 18.55
N GLN A 118 -2.53 13.19 18.33
CA GLN A 118 -1.81 12.76 17.15
C GLN A 118 -1.84 11.24 17.16
N LYS A 119 -2.43 10.64 16.13
CA LYS A 119 -2.37 9.20 15.94
C LYS A 119 -0.89 8.79 15.89
N PRO A 120 -0.51 7.65 16.47
CA PRO A 120 0.85 7.15 16.35
C PRO A 120 1.16 6.97 14.86
N LEU A 121 2.42 7.19 14.46
CA LEU A 121 2.84 7.02 13.06
C LEU A 121 2.52 5.60 12.55
N VAL A 122 2.70 4.60 13.40
CA VAL A 122 2.38 3.20 13.12
C VAL A 122 1.41 2.67 14.18
N GLU A 123 0.31 2.10 13.72
CA GLU A 123 -0.70 1.40 14.54
C GLU A 123 -0.69 -0.08 14.16
N VAL A 124 -0.63 -0.97 15.17
CA VAL A 124 -0.70 -2.42 14.95
C VAL A 124 -2.10 -2.91 15.28
N ARG A 125 -2.69 -3.67 14.36
CA ARG A 125 -3.94 -4.41 14.56
C ARG A 125 -3.69 -5.90 14.42
N THR A 126 -4.66 -6.70 14.79
CA THR A 126 -4.58 -8.18 14.74
C THR A 126 -4.25 -8.72 13.34
N ASP A 127 -4.74 -8.05 12.31
CA ASP A 127 -4.66 -8.47 10.91
C ASP A 127 -3.70 -7.62 10.07
N LYS A 128 -3.24 -6.46 10.58
CA LYS A 128 -2.48 -5.49 9.78
C LYS A 128 -1.68 -4.50 10.60
N LEU A 129 -0.68 -3.94 9.96
CA LEU A 129 0.06 -2.77 10.41
C LEU A 129 -0.43 -1.56 9.61
N ILE A 130 -0.71 -0.43 10.28
CA ILE A 130 -1.22 0.79 9.66
C ILE A 130 -0.19 1.90 9.84
N LEU A 131 0.37 2.37 8.74
CA LEU A 131 1.19 3.58 8.70
C LEU A 131 0.27 4.78 8.42
N HIS A 132 0.14 5.69 9.40
CA HIS A 132 -0.66 6.91 9.25
C HIS A 132 0.11 7.96 8.45
N VAL A 133 -0.36 8.26 7.24
CA VAL A 133 0.22 9.27 6.34
C VAL A 133 -0.32 10.65 6.69
N GLU A 134 -1.58 10.73 7.11
CA GLU A 134 -2.22 11.97 7.52
C GLU A 134 -1.62 12.52 8.82
N GLY A 135 -1.15 13.77 8.77
CA GLY A 135 -0.45 14.40 9.89
C GLY A 135 1.02 14.03 10.01
N ASN A 136 1.52 13.15 9.16
CA ASN A 136 2.95 12.89 9.01
C ASN A 136 3.56 13.96 8.11
N ILE A 137 4.49 14.71 8.67
CA ILE A 137 5.18 15.81 7.99
C ILE A 137 5.99 15.31 6.81
N ASP A 138 6.48 14.07 6.87
CA ASP A 138 7.30 13.45 5.82
C ASP A 138 6.55 13.00 4.61
N ALA A 139 5.27 12.71 4.81
CA ALA A 139 4.42 12.32 3.71
C ALA A 139 4.14 13.49 2.75
N VAL A 140 4.29 14.75 3.21
CA VAL A 140 3.96 15.92 2.38
C VAL A 140 4.93 16.04 1.20
N GLY A 141 4.39 15.95 -0.03
CA GLY A 141 5.16 16.04 -1.27
C GLY A 141 5.82 14.73 -1.72
N SER A 142 5.58 13.61 -1.02
CA SER A 142 5.91 12.28 -1.51
C SER A 142 4.75 11.71 -2.31
N ASP A 143 5.04 10.84 -3.24
CA ASP A 143 4.05 9.99 -3.89
C ASP A 143 3.85 8.67 -3.13
N ALA A 144 2.88 7.86 -3.56
CA ALA A 144 2.60 6.59 -2.91
C ALA A 144 3.78 5.62 -3.01
N LEU A 145 4.52 5.58 -4.11
CA LEU A 145 5.67 4.69 -4.28
C LEU A 145 6.79 5.03 -3.27
N GLU A 146 7.12 6.32 -3.11
CA GLU A 146 8.07 6.76 -2.09
C GLU A 146 7.61 6.37 -0.68
N LEU A 147 6.32 6.54 -0.37
CA LEU A 147 5.77 6.15 0.92
C LEU A 147 5.81 4.64 1.15
N LEU A 148 5.56 3.84 0.12
CA LEU A 148 5.64 2.38 0.21
C LEU A 148 7.06 1.91 0.44
N LYS A 149 8.06 2.45 -0.26
CA LYS A 149 9.48 2.16 -0.02
C LYS A 149 9.92 2.47 1.41
N LYS A 150 9.26 3.45 2.04
CA LYS A 150 9.49 3.87 3.43
C LYS A 150 8.63 3.07 4.44
N SER A 151 7.74 2.20 3.96
CA SER A 151 6.84 1.42 4.80
C SER A 151 7.53 0.19 5.40
N PRO A 152 7.21 -0.19 6.65
CA PRO A 152 7.84 -1.33 7.32
C PRO A 152 7.71 -2.63 6.52
N GLY A 153 8.83 -3.31 6.28
CA GLY A 153 8.88 -4.59 5.58
C GLY A 153 8.78 -4.52 4.06
N VAL A 154 8.52 -3.34 3.50
CA VAL A 154 8.44 -3.15 2.04
C VAL A 154 9.83 -2.84 1.48
N THR A 155 10.18 -3.50 0.38
CA THR A 155 11.39 -3.23 -0.41
C THR A 155 10.99 -3.08 -1.88
N ALA A 156 11.86 -2.48 -2.68
CA ALA A 156 11.67 -2.36 -4.13
C ALA A 156 12.98 -2.70 -4.85
N ASP A 157 12.88 -3.42 -5.96
CA ASP A 157 14.03 -3.68 -6.83
C ASP A 157 14.36 -2.49 -7.75
N LYS A 158 15.33 -2.67 -8.65
CA LYS A 158 15.75 -1.64 -9.62
C LYS A 158 14.60 -1.18 -10.53
N ASP A 159 13.66 -2.06 -10.83
CA ASP A 159 12.50 -1.82 -11.70
C ASP A 159 11.26 -1.34 -10.91
N ASN A 160 11.44 -1.04 -9.60
CA ASN A 160 10.40 -0.65 -8.66
C ASN A 160 9.33 -1.73 -8.40
N ASN A 161 9.63 -3.00 -8.66
CA ASN A 161 8.78 -4.09 -8.23
C ASN A 161 8.82 -4.20 -6.70
N LEU A 162 7.65 -4.18 -6.09
CA LEU A 162 7.52 -4.20 -4.64
C LEU A 162 7.60 -5.62 -4.09
N SER A 163 8.33 -5.77 -3.00
CA SER A 163 8.39 -7.00 -2.19
C SER A 163 7.99 -6.69 -0.76
N LEU A 164 7.45 -7.69 -0.06
CA LEU A 164 7.08 -7.57 1.35
C LEU A 164 7.74 -8.68 2.17
N ASN A 165 8.55 -8.30 3.15
CA ASN A 165 9.28 -9.23 4.03
C ASN A 165 10.15 -10.24 3.24
N GLY A 166 10.80 -9.80 2.15
CA GLY A 166 11.65 -10.63 1.29
C GLY A 166 10.88 -11.52 0.29
N LYS A 167 9.58 -11.32 0.13
CA LYS A 167 8.74 -12.07 -0.82
C LYS A 167 8.23 -11.17 -1.93
N ASN A 168 8.29 -11.65 -3.16
CA ASN A 168 7.66 -11.03 -4.32
C ASN A 168 6.16 -11.40 -4.41
N GLY A 169 5.40 -10.74 -5.29
CA GLY A 169 3.96 -10.98 -5.44
C GLY A 169 3.14 -10.23 -4.39
N VAL A 170 3.55 -9.01 -4.05
CA VAL A 170 2.78 -8.08 -3.22
C VAL A 170 1.61 -7.52 -4.02
N GLN A 171 0.45 -7.53 -3.42
CA GLN A 171 -0.72 -6.88 -3.99
C GLN A 171 -0.91 -5.48 -3.42
N VAL A 172 -1.00 -4.47 -4.29
CA VAL A 172 -1.24 -3.10 -3.88
C VAL A 172 -2.69 -2.72 -4.08
N TYR A 173 -3.32 -2.24 -3.04
CA TYR A 173 -4.71 -1.81 -2.99
C TYR A 173 -4.80 -0.31 -2.76
N VAL A 174 -5.82 0.32 -3.31
CA VAL A 174 -6.21 1.70 -2.99
C VAL A 174 -7.64 1.70 -2.48
N ASP A 175 -7.86 2.17 -1.25
CA ASP A 175 -9.15 2.15 -0.55
C ASP A 175 -9.78 0.76 -0.35
N GLY A 176 -8.95 -0.29 -0.28
CA GLY A 176 -9.37 -1.69 -0.24
C GLY A 176 -9.69 -2.25 -1.61
N ARG A 177 -9.27 -1.58 -2.67
CA ARG A 177 -9.36 -1.98 -4.07
C ARG A 177 -7.96 -2.19 -4.59
N PRO A 178 -7.67 -3.31 -5.24
CA PRO A 178 -6.39 -3.50 -5.89
C PRO A 178 -6.20 -2.45 -6.99
N THR A 179 -4.96 -2.08 -7.21
CA THR A 179 -4.59 -1.12 -8.25
C THR A 179 -4.68 -1.71 -9.65
N TYR A 180 -4.71 -3.05 -9.74
CA TYR A 180 -4.93 -3.80 -10.96
C TYR A 180 -3.80 -3.73 -11.99
N ILE A 181 -2.66 -3.24 -11.59
CA ILE A 181 -1.47 -3.10 -12.40
C ILE A 181 -0.27 -3.67 -11.65
N ALA A 182 0.72 -4.17 -12.38
CA ALA A 182 1.94 -4.76 -11.83
C ALA A 182 3.18 -4.14 -12.49
N GLY A 183 4.36 -4.41 -11.94
CA GLY A 183 5.63 -3.98 -12.51
C GLY A 183 5.74 -2.46 -12.67
N ALA A 184 6.32 -2.02 -13.78
CA ALA A 184 6.55 -0.61 -14.08
C ALA A 184 5.26 0.22 -14.09
N THR A 185 4.16 -0.31 -14.65
CA THR A 185 2.86 0.38 -14.70
C THR A 185 2.30 0.66 -13.30
N LEU A 186 2.47 -0.27 -12.35
CA LEU A 186 2.12 -0.05 -10.96
C LEU A 186 2.98 1.04 -10.33
N ALA A 187 4.29 1.01 -10.58
CA ALA A 187 5.20 2.01 -10.06
C ALA A 187 4.82 3.41 -10.57
N ASP A 188 4.48 3.55 -11.85
CA ASP A 188 4.08 4.83 -12.44
C ASP A 188 2.72 5.29 -11.91
N TYR A 189 1.75 4.41 -11.78
CA TYR A 189 0.49 4.73 -11.11
C TYR A 189 0.72 5.20 -9.66
N LEU A 190 1.57 4.53 -8.90
CA LEU A 190 1.87 4.90 -7.51
C LEU A 190 2.55 6.27 -7.42
N LYS A 191 3.38 6.65 -8.39
CA LYS A 191 3.96 7.98 -8.51
C LYS A 191 2.90 9.07 -8.72
N THR A 192 1.74 8.74 -9.33
CA THR A 192 0.64 9.71 -9.50
C THR A 192 -0.15 9.95 -8.23
N LEU A 193 -0.21 8.98 -7.32
CA LEU A 193 -0.94 9.09 -6.06
C LEU A 193 -0.16 9.93 -5.06
N GLN A 194 -0.57 11.18 -4.92
CA GLN A 194 0.09 12.12 -4.02
C GLN A 194 -0.25 11.82 -2.56
N SER A 195 0.73 11.94 -1.67
CA SER A 195 0.56 11.77 -0.22
C SER A 195 -0.52 12.68 0.38
N SER A 196 -0.78 13.85 -0.25
CA SER A 196 -1.84 14.76 0.14
C SER A 196 -3.23 14.12 0.08
N SER A 197 -3.44 13.14 -0.81
CA SER A 197 -4.67 12.35 -0.93
C SER A 197 -4.69 11.08 -0.07
N ILE A 198 -3.56 10.66 0.52
CA ILE A 198 -3.43 9.43 1.29
C ILE A 198 -3.67 9.68 2.79
N ALA A 199 -4.54 8.89 3.42
CA ALA A 199 -4.77 8.91 4.86
C ALA A 199 -3.83 7.97 5.61
N SER A 200 -3.68 6.74 5.10
CA SER A 200 -2.83 5.70 5.71
C SER A 200 -2.47 4.61 4.70
N ILE A 201 -1.43 3.85 5.03
CA ILE A 201 -1.03 2.63 4.32
C ILE A 201 -1.21 1.46 5.29
N GLU A 202 -2.00 0.47 4.88
CA GLU A 202 -2.22 -0.75 5.65
C GLU A 202 -1.37 -1.88 5.05
N ILE A 203 -0.50 -2.49 5.86
CA ILE A 203 0.33 -3.63 5.47
C ILE A 203 -0.27 -4.89 6.10
N ILE A 204 -0.73 -5.82 5.26
CA ILE A 204 -1.43 -7.04 5.64
C ILE A 204 -0.58 -8.22 5.17
N ALA A 205 0.39 -8.62 5.99
CA ALA A 205 1.33 -9.69 5.62
C ALA A 205 0.67 -11.07 5.54
N ASN A 206 -0.37 -11.32 6.36
CA ASN A 206 -1.12 -12.57 6.40
C ASN A 206 -2.63 -12.30 6.28
N PRO A 207 -3.13 -11.99 5.06
CA PRO A 207 -4.53 -11.66 4.85
C PRO A 207 -5.46 -12.84 5.19
N GLY A 208 -6.62 -12.54 5.82
CA GLY A 208 -7.65 -13.52 6.12
C GLY A 208 -8.44 -13.99 4.89
N ALA A 209 -9.27 -15.03 5.02
CA ALA A 209 -10.01 -15.68 3.93
C ALA A 209 -11.02 -14.78 3.19
N LYS A 210 -11.43 -13.65 3.76
CA LYS A 210 -12.28 -12.63 3.10
C LYS A 210 -11.55 -11.92 1.96
N TYR A 211 -10.22 -11.81 2.05
CA TYR A 211 -9.39 -11.26 0.99
C TYR A 211 -9.16 -12.30 -0.11
N GLU A 212 -8.82 -11.84 -1.31
CA GLU A 212 -8.43 -12.74 -2.41
C GLU A 212 -7.31 -13.68 -1.98
N ALA A 213 -7.30 -14.90 -2.49
CA ALA A 213 -6.21 -15.84 -2.21
C ALA A 213 -4.90 -15.45 -2.93
N ALA A 214 -4.99 -14.64 -3.98
CA ALA A 214 -3.84 -14.11 -4.72
C ALA A 214 -2.98 -13.16 -3.86
N GLY A 215 -1.68 -13.07 -4.22
CA GLY A 215 -0.68 -12.26 -3.54
C GLY A 215 0.09 -13.03 -2.47
N SER A 216 1.09 -13.77 -2.90
CA SER A 216 1.92 -14.65 -2.06
C SER A 216 2.66 -13.91 -0.94
N ALA A 217 3.03 -12.64 -1.14
CA ALA A 217 3.71 -11.82 -0.13
C ALA A 217 2.76 -11.12 0.85
N GLY A 218 1.49 -10.97 0.50
CA GLY A 218 0.48 -10.23 1.26
C GLY A 218 -0.06 -9.01 0.51
N ILE A 219 -0.76 -8.14 1.23
CA ILE A 219 -1.46 -6.98 0.67
C ILE A 219 -0.91 -5.69 1.28
N ILE A 220 -0.67 -4.69 0.45
CA ILE A 220 -0.44 -3.31 0.85
C ILE A 220 -1.65 -2.48 0.41
N ASN A 221 -2.38 -1.90 1.34
CA ASN A 221 -3.59 -1.16 1.03
C ASN A 221 -3.43 0.33 1.35
N ILE A 222 -3.40 1.16 0.32
CA ILE A 222 -3.32 2.61 0.41
C ILE A 222 -4.74 3.14 0.67
N ARG A 223 -4.94 3.76 1.84
CA ARG A 223 -6.19 4.42 2.20
C ARG A 223 -6.13 5.88 1.81
N LEU A 224 -6.99 6.29 0.91
CA LEU A 224 -7.12 7.69 0.56
C LEU A 224 -7.91 8.45 1.64
N LYS A 225 -7.67 9.75 1.74
CA LYS A 225 -8.42 10.62 2.63
C LYS A 225 -9.87 10.69 2.17
N LYS A 226 -10.77 10.44 3.09
CA LYS A 226 -12.21 10.50 2.85
C LYS A 226 -12.83 11.44 3.88
N ASN A 227 -13.62 12.37 3.39
CA ASN A 227 -14.27 13.35 4.22
C ASN A 227 -15.67 12.90 4.62
N THR A 228 -15.96 12.82 5.92
CA THR A 228 -17.28 12.41 6.45
C THR A 228 -18.11 13.54 7.02
N ALA A 229 -17.57 14.76 7.12
CA ALA A 229 -18.35 15.88 7.57
C ALA A 229 -19.22 16.43 6.44
N PHE A 230 -20.36 17.01 6.83
CA PHE A 230 -21.23 17.76 5.92
C PHE A 230 -20.52 19.00 5.39
N GLY A 231 -20.72 19.29 4.11
CA GLY A 231 -20.18 20.48 3.47
C GLY A 231 -19.21 20.16 2.32
N ASN A 232 -18.51 21.20 1.89
CA ASN A 232 -17.57 21.15 0.76
C ASN A 232 -16.13 21.15 1.25
N ASN A 233 -15.30 20.35 0.64
CA ASN A 233 -13.87 20.32 0.85
C ASN A 233 -13.15 20.13 -0.47
N MET A 234 -12.04 20.81 -0.63
CA MET A 234 -11.20 20.74 -1.82
C MET A 234 -9.74 20.85 -1.42
N SER A 235 -8.86 20.16 -2.08
CA SER A 235 -7.42 20.40 -1.99
C SER A 235 -6.82 20.51 -3.38
N VAL A 236 -5.84 21.40 -3.51
CA VAL A 236 -5.04 21.58 -4.71
C VAL A 236 -3.58 21.41 -4.34
N SER A 237 -2.83 20.70 -5.18
CA SER A 237 -1.40 20.51 -5.01
C SER A 237 -0.67 20.71 -6.33
N ALA A 238 0.57 21.22 -6.24
CA ALA A 238 1.48 21.37 -7.37
C ALA A 238 2.90 21.07 -6.91
N GLY A 239 3.66 20.36 -7.73
CA GLY A 239 5.05 19.99 -7.48
C GLY A 239 5.92 20.22 -8.71
N TYR A 240 7.16 20.57 -8.44
CA TYR A 240 8.23 20.69 -9.43
C TYR A 240 9.49 20.02 -8.90
N ASN A 241 10.06 19.10 -9.67
CA ASN A 241 11.28 18.40 -9.31
C ASN A 241 12.36 18.72 -10.34
N ALA A 242 13.45 19.30 -9.91
CA ALA A 242 14.63 19.60 -10.70
C ALA A 242 15.72 18.56 -10.39
N GLY A 243 15.96 17.65 -11.31
CA GLY A 243 17.08 16.72 -11.36
C GLY A 243 17.93 17.00 -12.60
N ILE A 244 18.38 15.97 -13.30
CA ILE A 244 18.94 16.09 -14.66
C ILE A 244 17.88 16.67 -15.58
N TYR A 245 16.64 16.18 -15.44
CA TYR A 245 15.46 16.66 -16.17
C TYR A 245 14.39 17.19 -15.24
N SER A 246 13.56 18.09 -15.75
CA SER A 246 12.41 18.66 -15.04
C SER A 246 11.23 17.70 -15.01
N LYS A 247 10.52 17.67 -13.86
CA LYS A 247 9.33 16.87 -13.67
C LYS A 247 8.25 17.71 -12.98
N TYR A 248 7.01 17.57 -13.41
CA TYR A 248 5.86 18.36 -12.95
C TYR A 248 4.76 17.42 -12.49
N ASN A 249 4.10 17.78 -11.40
CA ASN A 249 2.90 17.10 -10.96
C ASN A 249 1.89 18.12 -10.42
N ALA A 250 0.62 17.83 -10.61
CA ALA A 250 -0.48 18.60 -10.07
C ALA A 250 -1.62 17.68 -9.67
N GLY A 251 -2.40 18.10 -8.67
CA GLY A 251 -3.54 17.30 -8.22
C GLY A 251 -4.63 18.18 -7.65
N VAL A 252 -5.88 17.74 -7.87
CA VAL A 252 -7.09 18.33 -7.29
C VAL A 252 -7.92 17.21 -6.69
N SER A 253 -8.36 17.38 -5.44
CA SER A 253 -9.37 16.53 -4.85
C SER A 253 -10.53 17.35 -4.34
N PHE A 254 -11.75 16.86 -4.48
CA PHE A 254 -12.95 17.50 -3.96
C PHE A 254 -13.87 16.48 -3.29
N ASN A 255 -14.68 16.96 -2.36
CA ASN A 255 -15.75 16.18 -1.74
C ASN A 255 -16.87 17.13 -1.30
N HIS A 256 -18.10 16.74 -1.67
CA HIS A 256 -19.34 17.33 -1.18
C HIS A 256 -20.17 16.27 -0.49
N ARG A 257 -20.58 16.52 0.75
CA ARG A 257 -21.42 15.61 1.51
C ARG A 257 -22.57 16.31 2.18
N ASP A 258 -23.76 15.76 2.00
CA ASP A 258 -24.97 16.14 2.74
C ASP A 258 -25.64 14.90 3.40
N ALA A 259 -26.90 15.04 3.85
CA ALA A 259 -27.63 13.95 4.49
C ALA A 259 -28.00 12.80 3.53
N HIS A 260 -28.07 13.03 2.23
CA HIS A 260 -28.57 12.11 1.21
C HIS A 260 -27.47 11.62 0.27
N PHE A 261 -26.48 12.48 -0.01
CA PHE A 261 -25.44 12.20 -0.99
C PHE A 261 -24.05 12.52 -0.46
N ASN A 262 -23.06 11.79 -0.99
CA ASN A 262 -21.66 12.09 -0.88
C ASN A 262 -21.05 11.99 -2.27
N ILE A 263 -20.65 13.11 -2.87
CA ILE A 263 -20.02 13.16 -4.19
C ILE A 263 -18.55 13.54 -3.96
N TYR A 264 -17.64 12.77 -4.54
CA TYR A 264 -16.20 12.98 -4.37
C TYR A 264 -15.44 12.67 -5.65
N GLY A 265 -14.28 13.28 -5.80
CA GLY A 265 -13.41 13.02 -6.92
C GLY A 265 -11.99 13.47 -6.68
N ASP A 266 -11.09 12.85 -7.43
CA ASP A 266 -9.67 13.14 -7.46
C ASP A 266 -9.23 13.18 -8.92
N TYR A 267 -8.39 14.12 -9.27
CA TYR A 267 -7.67 14.17 -10.52
C TYR A 267 -6.22 14.46 -10.23
N SER A 268 -5.31 13.73 -10.89
CA SER A 268 -3.88 13.99 -10.82
C SER A 268 -3.24 13.91 -12.20
N PHE A 269 -2.22 14.73 -12.36
CA PHE A 269 -1.42 14.87 -13.56
C PHE A 269 0.06 14.71 -13.19
N ASN A 270 0.80 13.94 -13.99
CA ASN A 270 2.25 13.78 -13.86
C ASN A 270 2.89 13.81 -15.24
N GLN A 271 3.93 14.63 -15.41
CA GLN A 271 4.73 14.72 -16.61
C GLN A 271 6.18 15.00 -16.25
N GLY A 272 7.12 14.43 -17.01
CA GLY A 272 8.55 14.72 -16.83
C GLY A 272 9.41 13.74 -17.59
N GLN A 273 10.73 13.88 -17.45
CA GLN A 273 11.69 12.97 -18.04
C GLN A 273 12.47 12.26 -16.92
N TYR A 274 12.62 10.96 -17.06
CA TYR A 274 13.31 10.08 -16.11
C TYR A 274 14.42 9.35 -16.83
N GLU A 275 15.65 9.55 -16.37
CA GLU A 275 16.83 8.90 -16.96
C GLU A 275 17.27 7.74 -16.08
N VAL A 276 17.57 6.61 -16.72
CA VAL A 276 18.27 5.46 -16.16
C VAL A 276 19.46 5.16 -17.08
N TYR A 277 20.63 5.01 -16.52
CA TYR A 277 21.82 4.57 -17.26
C TYR A 277 22.27 3.24 -16.72
N ALA A 278 22.71 2.35 -17.64
CA ALA A 278 23.20 1.02 -17.31
C ALA A 278 24.43 0.65 -18.17
N THR A 279 25.34 -0.11 -17.57
CA THR A 279 26.44 -0.77 -18.25
C THR A 279 26.36 -2.25 -17.93
N MET A 280 25.99 -3.03 -18.92
CA MET A 280 25.90 -4.49 -18.80
C MET A 280 27.09 -5.18 -19.49
N HIS A 281 27.90 -5.87 -18.71
CA HIS A 281 28.93 -6.76 -19.23
C HIS A 281 28.41 -8.20 -19.17
N ARG A 282 28.23 -8.81 -20.33
CA ARG A 282 27.81 -10.20 -20.48
C ARG A 282 28.89 -10.99 -21.19
N THR A 283 29.28 -12.14 -20.64
CA THR A 283 30.11 -13.11 -21.32
C THR A 283 29.34 -14.39 -21.52
N GLN A 284 29.37 -14.93 -22.74
CA GLN A 284 28.67 -16.14 -23.11
C GLN A 284 29.50 -16.90 -24.17
N LEU A 285 29.84 -18.15 -23.88
CA LEU A 285 30.79 -18.90 -24.69
C LEU A 285 32.09 -18.07 -24.87
N ASP A 286 32.56 -17.94 -26.10
CA ASP A 286 33.76 -17.21 -26.45
C ASP A 286 33.50 -15.73 -26.80
N THR A 287 32.35 -15.17 -26.43
CA THR A 287 31.95 -13.82 -26.81
C THR A 287 31.66 -12.97 -25.57
N SER A 288 32.14 -11.74 -25.57
CA SER A 288 31.89 -10.71 -24.57
C SER A 288 31.11 -9.56 -25.21
N PHE A 289 30.05 -9.14 -24.52
CA PHE A 289 29.20 -8.01 -24.86
C PHE A 289 29.32 -6.95 -23.76
N LEU A 290 29.82 -5.76 -24.09
CA LEU A 290 29.90 -4.65 -23.17
C LEU A 290 28.90 -3.56 -23.60
N GLN A 291 27.67 -3.69 -23.17
CA GLN A 291 26.58 -2.79 -23.53
C GLN A 291 26.54 -1.58 -22.62
N HIS A 292 26.60 -0.38 -23.19
CA HIS A 292 26.32 0.88 -22.53
C HIS A 292 24.97 1.39 -23.00
N SER A 293 24.03 1.57 -22.07
CA SER A 293 22.65 1.97 -22.38
C SER A 293 22.24 3.22 -21.59
N ASN A 294 21.48 4.08 -22.25
CA ASN A 294 20.77 5.18 -21.62
C ASN A 294 19.26 5.05 -21.97
N PHE A 295 18.43 5.07 -20.96
CA PHE A 295 16.98 4.96 -21.06
C PHE A 295 16.36 6.28 -20.62
N LEU A 296 15.73 6.98 -21.54
CA LEU A 296 15.03 8.25 -21.28
C LEU A 296 13.53 8.02 -21.42
N SER A 297 12.84 7.86 -20.29
CA SER A 297 11.38 7.73 -20.23
C SER A 297 10.72 9.09 -20.05
N THR A 298 9.71 9.36 -20.87
CA THR A 298 8.92 10.61 -20.85
C THR A 298 7.44 10.27 -20.70
N PRO A 299 6.96 9.93 -19.49
CA PRO A 299 5.54 9.71 -19.23
C PRO A 299 4.76 11.01 -19.21
N ASN A 300 3.53 10.94 -19.71
CA ASN A 300 2.46 11.91 -19.54
C ASN A 300 1.23 11.16 -19.04
N THR A 301 0.89 11.31 -17.74
CA THR A 301 -0.12 10.48 -17.10
C THR A 301 -1.20 11.34 -16.46
N HIS A 302 -2.45 11.00 -16.77
CA HIS A 302 -3.66 11.56 -16.18
C HIS A 302 -4.38 10.46 -15.40
N THR A 303 -4.67 10.68 -14.13
CA THR A 303 -5.44 9.73 -13.30
C THR A 303 -6.68 10.44 -12.79
N TYR A 304 -7.82 9.79 -12.88
CA TYR A 304 -9.10 10.34 -12.45
C TYR A 304 -9.92 9.33 -11.65
N LYS A 305 -10.70 9.85 -10.72
CA LYS A 305 -11.63 9.10 -9.90
C LYS A 305 -12.81 9.98 -9.54
N VAL A 306 -14.04 9.53 -9.81
CA VAL A 306 -15.29 10.21 -9.44
C VAL A 306 -16.23 9.19 -8.86
N GLY A 307 -16.80 9.49 -7.70
CA GLY A 307 -17.74 8.61 -7.02
C GLY A 307 -18.90 9.35 -6.40
N ALA A 308 -20.02 8.65 -6.28
CA ALA A 308 -21.23 9.11 -5.62
C ALA A 308 -21.76 8.00 -4.70
N ASP A 309 -22.01 8.35 -3.43
CA ASP A 309 -22.72 7.49 -2.48
C ASP A 309 -24.11 8.08 -2.25
N TRP A 310 -25.15 7.31 -2.45
CA TRP A 310 -26.52 7.66 -2.14
C TRP A 310 -26.96 6.96 -0.85
N PHE A 311 -27.25 7.73 0.19
CA PHE A 311 -27.72 7.23 1.48
C PHE A 311 -29.23 6.98 1.43
N LEU A 312 -29.64 5.79 0.91
CA LEU A 312 -31.05 5.39 0.77
C LEU A 312 -31.76 5.37 2.13
N SER A 313 -31.03 5.07 3.18
CA SER A 313 -31.47 5.12 4.58
C SER A 313 -30.26 5.21 5.51
N LYS A 314 -30.50 5.35 6.85
CA LYS A 314 -29.41 5.25 7.85
C LYS A 314 -28.67 3.90 7.85
N LYS A 315 -29.24 2.88 7.23
CA LYS A 315 -28.73 1.49 7.20
C LYS A 315 -28.27 1.06 5.81
N SER A 316 -28.68 1.75 4.75
CA SER A 316 -28.44 1.33 3.36
C SER A 316 -27.81 2.44 2.54
N THR A 317 -26.76 2.10 1.79
CA THR A 317 -26.08 3.00 0.87
C THR A 317 -25.88 2.30 -0.47
N LEU A 318 -26.18 3.02 -1.54
CA LEU A 318 -25.82 2.64 -2.91
C LEU A 318 -24.66 3.54 -3.35
N GLY A 319 -23.59 2.96 -3.84
CA GLY A 319 -22.41 3.68 -4.32
C GLY A 319 -22.12 3.37 -5.77
N LEU A 320 -21.75 4.39 -6.55
CA LEU A 320 -21.19 4.26 -7.89
C LEU A 320 -19.82 4.93 -7.88
N LEU A 321 -18.82 4.24 -8.43
CA LEU A 321 -17.48 4.78 -8.59
C LEU A 321 -16.99 4.50 -10.01
N VAL A 322 -16.46 5.54 -10.65
CA VAL A 322 -15.72 5.45 -11.91
C VAL A 322 -14.28 5.93 -11.64
N SER A 323 -13.31 5.14 -12.04
CA SER A 323 -11.89 5.49 -11.92
C SER A 323 -11.13 5.02 -13.14
N GLY A 324 -10.03 5.67 -13.46
CA GLY A 324 -9.18 5.26 -14.56
C GLY A 324 -7.92 6.10 -14.68
N SER A 325 -7.11 5.73 -15.66
CA SER A 325 -5.95 6.51 -16.07
C SER A 325 -5.81 6.51 -17.58
N SER A 326 -5.26 7.58 -18.10
CA SER A 326 -4.78 7.70 -19.50
C SER A 326 -3.32 8.10 -19.44
N ALA A 327 -2.46 7.28 -20.00
CA ALA A 327 -1.01 7.48 -19.98
C ALA A 327 -0.43 7.29 -21.39
N VAL A 328 0.43 8.21 -21.79
CA VAL A 328 1.31 8.05 -22.95
C VAL A 328 2.74 8.17 -22.47
N GLU A 329 3.52 7.14 -22.70
CA GLU A 329 4.94 7.10 -22.38
C GLU A 329 5.75 6.98 -23.66
N THR A 330 6.75 7.85 -23.80
CA THR A 330 7.80 7.71 -24.81
C THR A 330 9.07 7.26 -24.12
N LEU A 331 9.60 6.10 -24.52
CA LEU A 331 10.87 5.57 -24.07
C LEU A 331 11.87 5.63 -25.22
N ALA A 332 12.88 6.45 -25.10
CA ALA A 332 14.03 6.47 -25.98
C ALA A 332 15.18 5.70 -25.32
N THR A 333 15.66 4.64 -25.97
CA THR A 333 16.80 3.86 -25.49
C THR A 333 17.92 3.99 -26.49
N THR A 334 19.07 4.48 -26.06
CA THR A 334 20.28 4.50 -26.86
C THR A 334 21.28 3.52 -26.27
N SER A 335 21.83 2.61 -27.10
CA SER A 335 22.85 1.68 -26.63
C SER A 335 23.96 1.47 -27.66
N ALA A 336 25.19 1.26 -27.14
CA ALA A 336 26.35 0.84 -27.91
C ALA A 336 26.94 -0.43 -27.28
N THR A 337 27.12 -1.47 -28.07
CA THR A 337 27.57 -2.79 -27.61
C THR A 337 28.73 -3.29 -28.45
N PRO A 338 30.00 -3.05 -28.05
CA PRO A 338 31.14 -3.78 -28.60
C PRO A 338 30.96 -5.28 -28.37
N ILE A 339 31.13 -6.07 -29.46
CA ILE A 339 31.06 -7.51 -29.47
C ILE A 339 32.49 -8.05 -29.69
N VAL A 340 33.04 -8.60 -28.63
CA VAL A 340 34.47 -9.00 -28.56
C VAL A 340 34.58 -10.52 -28.57
N TYR A 341 35.43 -11.04 -29.43
CA TYR A 341 35.79 -12.46 -29.41
C TYR A 341 36.87 -12.68 -28.36
N ILE A 342 36.56 -13.37 -27.28
CA ILE A 342 37.41 -13.49 -26.09
C ILE A 342 38.78 -14.12 -26.39
N PRO A 343 38.92 -15.21 -27.19
CA PRO A 343 40.20 -15.84 -27.44
C PRO A 343 41.26 -14.95 -28.09
N THR A 344 40.87 -13.99 -28.95
CA THR A 344 41.78 -13.03 -29.57
C THR A 344 41.73 -11.65 -28.94
N ASN A 345 40.73 -11.38 -28.08
CA ASN A 345 40.42 -10.05 -27.50
C ASN A 345 40.22 -8.97 -28.59
N GLU A 346 39.66 -9.37 -29.73
CA GLU A 346 39.40 -8.50 -30.87
C GLU A 346 37.92 -8.13 -30.90
N THR A 347 37.61 -6.85 -31.08
CA THR A 347 36.25 -6.39 -31.35
C THR A 347 35.87 -6.78 -32.78
N SER A 348 34.91 -7.71 -32.93
CA SER A 348 34.45 -8.14 -34.22
C SER A 348 33.54 -7.10 -34.89
N ARG A 349 32.70 -6.45 -34.14
CA ARG A 349 31.73 -5.41 -34.58
C ARG A 349 31.15 -4.70 -33.39
N ILE A 350 30.48 -3.55 -33.62
CA ILE A 350 29.81 -2.78 -32.60
C ILE A 350 28.33 -2.62 -33.01
N LEU A 351 27.41 -3.07 -32.15
CA LEU A 351 25.99 -2.85 -32.33
C LEU A 351 25.61 -1.51 -31.68
N GLN A 352 25.03 -0.62 -32.48
CA GLN A 352 24.35 0.60 -32.01
C GLN A 352 22.85 0.42 -32.20
N ALA A 353 22.08 0.39 -31.10
CA ALA A 353 20.63 0.30 -31.11
C ALA A 353 20.03 1.57 -30.50
N ASN A 354 19.16 2.23 -31.27
CA ASN A 354 18.50 3.48 -30.88
C ASN A 354 16.97 3.27 -30.90
N ASN A 355 16.47 2.57 -29.89
CA ASN A 355 15.07 2.17 -29.84
C ASN A 355 14.18 3.35 -29.42
N HIS A 356 13.04 3.46 -30.07
CA HIS A 356 12.01 4.45 -29.78
C HIS A 356 10.67 3.73 -29.60
N THR A 357 10.17 3.73 -28.36
CA THR A 357 8.91 3.08 -27.99
C THR A 357 7.90 4.12 -27.56
N VAL A 358 6.71 4.09 -28.14
CA VAL A 358 5.55 4.85 -27.68
C VAL A 358 4.51 3.87 -27.16
N THR A 359 4.21 3.98 -25.87
CA THR A 359 3.20 3.16 -25.20
C THR A 359 2.02 4.03 -24.78
N SER A 360 0.82 3.72 -25.25
CA SER A 360 -0.42 4.27 -24.71
C SER A 360 -1.14 3.25 -23.84
N SER A 361 -1.62 3.68 -22.69
CA SER A 361 -2.34 2.84 -21.73
C SER A 361 -3.54 3.60 -21.20
N ASP A 362 -4.71 3.18 -21.62
CA ASP A 362 -5.99 3.72 -21.16
C ASP A 362 -6.73 2.67 -20.37
N ASN A 363 -7.22 3.02 -19.18
CA ASN A 363 -8.07 2.13 -18.41
C ASN A 363 -9.26 2.87 -17.79
N VAL A 364 -10.36 2.17 -17.68
CA VAL A 364 -11.58 2.61 -17.01
C VAL A 364 -12.13 1.45 -16.20
N SER A 365 -12.42 1.72 -14.93
CA SER A 365 -13.10 0.77 -14.04
C SER A 365 -14.35 1.42 -13.46
N THR A 366 -15.46 0.69 -13.49
CA THR A 366 -16.75 1.10 -12.91
C THR A 366 -17.15 0.08 -11.84
N ASP A 367 -17.49 0.57 -10.67
CA ASP A 367 -17.92 -0.22 -9.51
C ASP A 367 -19.28 0.25 -9.04
N LEU A 368 -20.24 -0.66 -8.96
CA LEU A 368 -21.56 -0.47 -8.37
C LEU A 368 -21.61 -1.27 -7.06
N ASN A 369 -21.80 -0.58 -5.96
CA ASN A 369 -21.76 -1.15 -4.63
C ASN A 369 -23.04 -0.88 -3.85
N TYR A 370 -23.65 -1.93 -3.30
CA TYR A 370 -24.75 -1.81 -2.35
C TYR A 370 -24.34 -2.35 -0.99
N ARG A 371 -24.48 -1.54 0.05
CA ARG A 371 -24.23 -1.95 1.43
C ARG A 371 -25.45 -1.72 2.31
N ARG A 372 -25.75 -2.71 3.14
CA ARG A 372 -26.73 -2.62 4.21
C ARG A 372 -26.12 -3.11 5.52
N ALA A 373 -26.15 -2.26 6.55
CA ALA A 373 -25.68 -2.60 7.89
C ALA A 373 -26.72 -2.17 8.93
N ASP A 374 -27.09 -3.05 9.85
CA ASP A 374 -28.02 -2.76 10.90
C ASP A 374 -27.37 -2.71 12.30
N SER A 375 -28.10 -2.24 13.31
CA SER A 375 -27.64 -2.14 14.68
C SER A 375 -27.54 -3.49 15.41
N SER A 376 -28.11 -4.57 14.83
CA SER A 376 -28.02 -5.94 15.38
C SER A 376 -26.75 -6.67 14.92
N GLY A 377 -25.93 -6.02 14.07
CA GLY A 377 -24.65 -6.53 13.60
C GLY A 377 -24.73 -7.34 12.31
N HIS A 378 -25.85 -7.29 11.58
CA HIS A 378 -25.93 -7.84 10.24
C HIS A 378 -25.41 -6.83 9.21
N GLU A 379 -24.55 -7.29 8.33
CA GLU A 379 -23.97 -6.49 7.26
C GLU A 379 -23.99 -7.28 5.96
N LEU A 380 -24.54 -6.67 4.91
CA LEU A 380 -24.55 -7.20 3.54
C LEU A 380 -23.87 -6.20 2.64
N ASP A 381 -22.84 -6.65 1.92
CA ASP A 381 -22.16 -5.90 0.87
C ASP A 381 -22.29 -6.68 -0.45
N ILE A 382 -22.68 -5.98 -1.53
CA ILE A 382 -22.75 -6.51 -2.90
C ILE A 382 -21.95 -5.56 -3.78
N ASP A 383 -20.95 -6.07 -4.48
CA ASP A 383 -20.09 -5.33 -5.38
C ASP A 383 -20.19 -5.94 -6.79
N ALA A 384 -20.43 -5.11 -7.81
CA ALA A 384 -20.41 -5.47 -9.21
C ALA A 384 -19.46 -4.56 -9.97
N ASP A 385 -18.45 -5.14 -10.63
CA ASP A 385 -17.37 -4.41 -11.26
C ASP A 385 -17.25 -4.74 -12.74
N TYR A 386 -16.91 -3.72 -13.52
CA TYR A 386 -16.45 -3.85 -14.89
C TYR A 386 -15.19 -3.01 -15.07
N SER A 387 -14.13 -3.62 -15.65
CA SER A 387 -12.90 -2.91 -15.98
C SER A 387 -12.49 -3.19 -17.43
N LEU A 388 -12.07 -2.15 -18.12
CA LEU A 388 -11.53 -2.17 -19.48
C LEU A 388 -10.11 -1.62 -19.46
N TYR A 389 -9.17 -2.34 -20.09
CA TYR A 389 -7.80 -1.90 -20.34
C TYR A 389 -7.53 -1.96 -21.83
N HIS A 390 -7.04 -0.86 -22.37
CA HIS A 390 -6.56 -0.75 -23.73
C HIS A 390 -5.09 -0.30 -23.69
N LEU A 391 -4.19 -1.20 -24.06
CA LEU A 391 -2.75 -0.95 -24.09
C LEU A 391 -2.28 -1.08 -25.54
N ARG A 392 -1.44 -0.17 -25.99
CA ARG A 392 -0.82 -0.22 -27.30
C ARG A 392 0.62 0.22 -27.19
N SER A 393 1.53 -0.68 -27.58
CA SER A 393 2.95 -0.37 -27.74
C SER A 393 3.29 -0.31 -29.21
N ASN A 394 4.06 0.67 -29.61
CA ASN A 394 4.66 0.81 -30.94
C ASN A 394 6.14 1.11 -30.75
N GLN A 395 7.00 0.16 -31.11
CA GLN A 395 8.44 0.22 -30.88
C GLN A 395 9.17 0.14 -32.22
N LEU A 396 9.99 1.13 -32.51
CA LEU A 396 10.94 1.12 -33.61
C LEU A 396 12.34 0.77 -33.06
N GLN A 397 12.96 -0.24 -33.62
CA GLN A 397 14.28 -0.77 -33.21
C GLN A 397 15.25 -0.75 -34.38
N PRO A 398 15.96 0.35 -34.66
CA PRO A 398 17.08 0.34 -35.59
C PRO A 398 18.31 -0.25 -34.94
N ASN A 399 18.82 -1.36 -35.48
CA ASN A 399 20.02 -2.07 -35.03
C ASN A 399 21.12 -1.93 -36.11
N ASN A 400 22.03 -1.00 -35.90
CA ASN A 400 23.13 -0.72 -36.82
C ASN A 400 24.42 -1.40 -36.36
N TYR A 401 25.00 -2.21 -37.24
CA TYR A 401 26.27 -2.89 -36.98
C TYR A 401 27.42 -2.18 -37.70
N PHE A 402 28.37 -1.73 -36.90
CA PHE A 402 29.58 -1.05 -37.38
C PHE A 402 30.81 -1.94 -37.25
N ASP A 403 31.86 -1.61 -38.01
CA ASP A 403 33.18 -2.17 -37.83
C ASP A 403 33.75 -1.84 -36.42
N SER A 404 34.88 -2.44 -36.06
CA SER A 404 35.55 -2.23 -34.78
C SER A 404 36.00 -0.76 -34.54
N THR A 405 36.01 0.08 -35.56
CA THR A 405 36.38 1.50 -35.50
C THR A 405 35.18 2.45 -35.38
N GLU A 406 33.94 1.92 -35.40
CA GLU A 406 32.67 2.67 -35.46
C GLU A 406 32.51 3.59 -36.69
N LYS A 407 33.34 3.42 -37.73
CA LYS A 407 33.32 4.32 -38.89
C LYS A 407 32.55 3.79 -40.07
N THR A 408 32.54 2.47 -40.24
CA THR A 408 31.91 1.83 -41.39
C THR A 408 30.68 1.07 -40.94
N LEU A 409 29.51 1.43 -41.45
CA LEU A 409 28.27 0.67 -41.27
C LEU A 409 28.41 -0.61 -42.10
N LEU A 410 28.35 -1.78 -41.45
CA LEU A 410 28.40 -3.08 -42.06
C LEU A 410 27.04 -3.50 -42.60
N TYR A 411 26.01 -3.40 -41.78
CA TYR A 411 24.62 -3.66 -42.12
C TYR A 411 23.68 -3.08 -41.02
N SER A 412 22.38 -3.01 -41.33
CA SER A 412 21.31 -2.61 -40.40
C SER A 412 20.21 -3.66 -40.42
N ASN A 413 19.65 -3.96 -39.25
CA ASN A 413 18.47 -4.77 -39.04
C ASN A 413 17.44 -3.92 -38.27
N ASP A 414 16.49 -3.38 -38.99
CA ASP A 414 15.52 -2.45 -38.40
C ASP A 414 14.18 -3.17 -38.27
N TYR A 415 13.62 -3.10 -37.07
CA TYR A 415 12.33 -3.73 -36.74
C TYR A 415 11.33 -2.69 -36.25
N ASN A 416 10.06 -2.91 -36.57
CA ASN A 416 8.96 -2.17 -35.93
C ASN A 416 7.95 -3.16 -35.35
N ILE A 417 7.71 -3.05 -34.04
CA ILE A 417 6.85 -3.93 -33.27
C ILE A 417 5.63 -3.17 -32.82
N VAL A 418 4.44 -3.70 -33.12
CA VAL A 418 3.15 -3.15 -32.68
C VAL A 418 2.38 -4.20 -31.91
N SER A 419 1.98 -3.89 -30.67
CA SER A 419 1.32 -4.84 -29.79
C SER A 419 0.10 -4.20 -29.07
N PRO A 420 -1.07 -4.17 -29.74
CA PRO A 420 -2.30 -3.81 -29.07
C PRO A 420 -2.80 -4.95 -28.18
N THR A 421 -3.21 -4.60 -26.97
CA THR A 421 -3.77 -5.54 -25.99
C THR A 421 -5.06 -4.97 -25.40
N ASN A 422 -6.14 -5.76 -25.43
CA ASN A 422 -7.41 -5.41 -24.81
C ASN A 422 -7.75 -6.40 -23.72
N ILE A 423 -8.16 -5.90 -22.55
CA ILE A 423 -8.51 -6.74 -21.41
C ILE A 423 -9.85 -6.27 -20.85
N HIS A 424 -10.81 -7.18 -20.75
CA HIS A 424 -12.10 -6.96 -20.11
C HIS A 424 -12.21 -7.83 -18.88
N ILE A 425 -12.64 -7.23 -17.77
CA ILE A 425 -12.81 -7.91 -16.49
C ILE A 425 -14.20 -7.64 -15.97
N TYR A 426 -14.93 -8.70 -15.65
CA TYR A 426 -16.24 -8.68 -15.02
C TYR A 426 -16.14 -9.37 -13.68
N SER A 427 -16.73 -8.81 -12.62
CA SER A 427 -16.71 -9.41 -11.30
C SER A 427 -17.99 -9.12 -10.52
N LEU A 428 -18.46 -10.11 -9.78
CA LEU A 428 -19.55 -10.00 -8.82
C LEU A 428 -19.13 -10.62 -7.50
N LYS A 429 -19.28 -9.89 -6.41
CA LYS A 429 -18.96 -10.33 -5.05
C LYS A 429 -20.11 -10.04 -4.10
N VAL A 430 -20.41 -10.99 -3.22
CA VAL A 430 -21.41 -10.86 -2.17
C VAL A 430 -20.78 -11.27 -0.84
N ASP A 431 -20.81 -10.36 0.14
CA ASP A 431 -20.36 -10.56 1.50
C ASP A 431 -21.53 -10.42 2.48
N TYR A 432 -21.64 -11.36 3.42
CA TYR A 432 -22.56 -11.24 4.54
C TYR A 432 -21.84 -11.52 5.87
N GLU A 433 -22.06 -10.65 6.85
CA GLU A 433 -21.55 -10.80 8.21
C GLU A 433 -22.66 -10.69 9.24
N ALA A 434 -22.63 -11.52 10.27
CA ALA A 434 -23.60 -11.51 11.37
C ALA A 434 -22.96 -11.92 12.70
N ASN A 435 -23.59 -11.53 13.79
CA ASN A 435 -23.22 -11.99 15.13
C ASN A 435 -23.62 -13.48 15.29
N PHE A 436 -22.68 -14.34 15.68
CA PHE A 436 -22.89 -15.79 15.89
C PHE A 436 -22.00 -16.29 17.02
N LEU A 437 -22.57 -17.10 17.95
CA LEU A 437 -21.86 -17.74 19.08
C LEU A 437 -20.90 -16.78 19.84
N LYS A 438 -21.38 -15.57 20.18
CA LYS A 438 -20.59 -14.52 20.86
C LYS A 438 -19.36 -14.07 20.07
N GLY A 439 -19.34 -14.27 18.77
CA GLY A 439 -18.36 -13.81 17.80
C GLY A 439 -19.05 -13.23 16.58
N ARG A 440 -18.28 -13.00 15.51
CA ARG A 440 -18.74 -12.52 14.23
C ARG A 440 -18.45 -13.57 13.15
N LEU A 441 -19.49 -14.08 12.52
CA LEU A 441 -19.42 -15.01 11.39
C LEU A 441 -19.60 -14.20 10.11
N GLY A 442 -18.67 -14.38 9.17
CA GLY A 442 -18.76 -13.86 7.81
C GLY A 442 -18.74 -15.00 6.81
N TYR A 443 -19.50 -14.89 5.74
CA TYR A 443 -19.42 -15.76 4.57
C TYR A 443 -19.70 -14.97 3.32
N GLY A 444 -19.15 -15.42 2.20
CA GLY A 444 -19.34 -14.74 0.93
C GLY A 444 -18.94 -15.60 -0.26
N GLY A 445 -19.21 -15.06 -1.42
CA GLY A 445 -18.87 -15.66 -2.70
C GLY A 445 -18.45 -14.60 -3.70
N LYS A 446 -17.60 -15.01 -4.65
CA LYS A 446 -17.15 -14.20 -5.78
C LYS A 446 -17.16 -15.03 -7.05
N SER A 447 -17.54 -14.41 -8.17
CA SER A 447 -17.32 -14.93 -9.51
C SER A 447 -16.71 -13.84 -10.36
N SER A 448 -15.64 -14.17 -11.10
CA SER A 448 -14.99 -13.26 -12.03
C SER A 448 -14.75 -13.91 -13.38
N TYR A 449 -14.77 -13.08 -14.43
CA TYR A 449 -14.52 -13.50 -15.80
C TYR A 449 -13.62 -12.49 -16.50
N VAL A 450 -12.50 -12.95 -17.05
CA VAL A 450 -11.50 -12.15 -17.76
C VAL A 450 -11.39 -12.62 -19.18
N THR A 451 -11.30 -11.68 -20.12
CA THR A 451 -10.89 -11.92 -21.50
C THR A 451 -9.74 -11.00 -21.86
N THR A 452 -8.70 -11.55 -22.45
CA THR A 452 -7.53 -10.83 -22.95
C THR A 452 -7.32 -11.17 -24.41
N THR A 453 -7.15 -10.16 -25.26
CA THR A 453 -6.70 -10.32 -26.65
C THR A 453 -5.43 -9.51 -26.84
N ASN A 454 -4.42 -10.12 -27.40
CA ASN A 454 -3.15 -9.48 -27.76
C ASN A 454 -2.81 -9.84 -29.20
N ASP A 455 -2.65 -8.83 -30.06
CA ASP A 455 -2.27 -8.97 -31.45
C ASP A 455 -0.85 -8.42 -31.63
N PHE A 456 0.13 -9.32 -31.61
CA PHE A 456 1.54 -8.97 -31.73
C PHE A 456 1.98 -9.02 -33.20
N GLN A 457 2.46 -7.89 -33.70
CA GLN A 457 2.87 -7.71 -35.10
C GLN A 457 4.31 -7.17 -35.14
N GLU A 458 5.22 -7.96 -35.75
CA GLU A 458 6.58 -7.53 -36.08
C GLU A 458 6.69 -7.24 -37.57
N TYR A 459 7.41 -6.19 -37.91
CA TYR A 459 7.66 -5.75 -39.27
C TYR A 459 9.15 -5.55 -39.45
N ASP A 460 9.71 -6.13 -40.53
CA ASP A 460 11.01 -5.73 -41.05
C ASP A 460 10.89 -4.34 -41.72
N VAL A 461 11.83 -3.45 -41.42
CA VAL A 461 11.86 -2.10 -41.94
C VAL A 461 13.06 -1.91 -42.85
N ALA A 462 12.77 -1.60 -44.14
CA ALA A 462 13.82 -1.31 -45.13
C ALA A 462 13.56 0.09 -45.72
N GLY A 463 14.26 1.10 -45.19
CA GLY A 463 14.02 2.50 -45.54
C GLY A 463 12.61 2.95 -45.13
N SER A 464 11.74 3.27 -46.06
CA SER A 464 10.35 3.65 -45.80
C SER A 464 9.35 2.49 -45.90
N GLN A 465 9.79 1.32 -46.29
CA GLN A 465 8.92 0.13 -46.44
C GLN A 465 8.88 -0.68 -45.13
N ARG A 466 7.68 -1.12 -44.80
CA ARG A 466 7.42 -2.06 -43.68
C ARG A 466 6.81 -3.33 -44.26
N VAL A 467 7.45 -4.45 -44.01
CA VAL A 467 7.00 -5.77 -44.44
C VAL A 467 6.73 -6.59 -43.17
N MET A 468 5.49 -7.09 -43.04
CA MET A 468 5.13 -7.90 -41.87
C MET A 468 5.93 -9.21 -41.86
N ASP A 469 6.66 -9.49 -40.80
CA ASP A 469 7.24 -10.78 -40.50
C ASP A 469 6.16 -11.68 -39.88
N SER A 470 5.55 -12.49 -40.71
CA SER A 470 4.49 -13.42 -40.30
C SER A 470 4.98 -14.49 -39.32
N LEU A 471 6.28 -14.88 -39.38
CA LEU A 471 6.84 -15.86 -38.43
C LEU A 471 7.08 -15.28 -37.05
N SER A 472 7.34 -13.98 -37.00
CA SER A 472 7.54 -13.20 -35.78
C SER A 472 6.28 -12.41 -35.37
N SER A 473 5.09 -12.88 -35.79
CA SER A 473 3.79 -12.26 -35.44
C SER A 473 2.79 -13.31 -34.96
N ASN A 474 2.01 -13.00 -33.95
CA ASN A 474 0.97 -13.90 -33.45
C ASN A 474 -0.22 -13.14 -32.83
N ASN A 475 -1.36 -13.83 -32.75
CA ASN A 475 -2.50 -13.41 -31.95
C ASN A 475 -2.65 -14.36 -30.76
N PHE A 476 -2.85 -13.78 -29.55
CA PHE A 476 -3.04 -14.55 -28.33
C PHE A 476 -4.34 -14.16 -27.65
N ASP A 477 -5.26 -15.12 -27.54
CA ASP A 477 -6.51 -15.01 -26.83
C ASP A 477 -6.45 -15.78 -25.51
N TYR A 478 -6.80 -15.14 -24.40
CA TYR A 478 -6.86 -15.76 -23.09
C TYR A 478 -8.21 -15.50 -22.42
N LYS A 479 -8.78 -16.52 -21.81
CA LYS A 479 -10.02 -16.48 -21.05
C LYS A 479 -9.85 -17.17 -19.72
N GLU A 480 -10.35 -16.56 -18.66
CA GLU A 480 -10.28 -17.12 -17.32
C GLU A 480 -11.56 -16.87 -16.55
N ASN A 481 -12.00 -17.87 -15.78
CA ASN A 481 -13.09 -17.77 -14.83
C ASN A 481 -12.63 -18.27 -13.47
N ILE A 482 -12.78 -17.44 -12.42
CA ILE A 482 -12.48 -17.80 -11.03
C ILE A 482 -13.75 -17.69 -10.21
N ASN A 483 -14.12 -18.77 -9.53
CA ASN A 483 -15.25 -18.83 -8.60
C ASN A 483 -14.76 -19.16 -7.20
N ALA A 484 -15.13 -18.36 -6.21
CA ALA A 484 -14.67 -18.50 -4.85
C ALA A 484 -15.82 -18.49 -3.84
N LEU A 485 -15.72 -19.32 -2.80
CA LEU A 485 -16.56 -19.30 -1.62
C LEU A 485 -15.68 -19.25 -0.38
N TYR A 486 -16.09 -18.50 0.63
CA TYR A 486 -15.33 -18.37 1.86
C TYR A 486 -16.20 -18.18 3.09
N VAL A 487 -15.63 -18.58 4.23
CA VAL A 487 -16.20 -18.40 5.56
C VAL A 487 -15.13 -17.88 6.50
N THR A 488 -15.50 -16.96 7.39
CA THR A 488 -14.63 -16.40 8.42
C THR A 488 -15.35 -16.36 9.75
N TYR A 489 -14.61 -16.57 10.83
CA TYR A 489 -15.13 -16.42 12.18
C TYR A 489 -14.14 -15.68 13.07
N ASN A 490 -14.63 -14.63 13.73
CA ASN A 490 -13.83 -13.79 14.64
C ASN A 490 -14.49 -13.79 16.02
N ARG A 491 -13.72 -14.07 17.08
CA ARG A 491 -14.19 -14.01 18.46
C ARG A 491 -13.18 -13.34 19.38
N THR A 492 -13.65 -12.33 20.11
CA THR A 492 -12.86 -11.67 21.16
C THR A 492 -13.41 -12.06 22.52
N ILE A 493 -12.51 -12.51 23.39
CA ILE A 493 -12.75 -12.76 24.81
C ILE A 493 -11.75 -11.93 25.64
N PRO A 494 -11.93 -11.74 26.95
CA PRO A 494 -11.00 -10.94 27.74
C PRO A 494 -9.55 -11.40 27.58
N GLY A 495 -8.70 -10.55 27.05
CA GLY A 495 -7.28 -10.77 26.79
C GLY A 495 -6.92 -11.61 25.56
N TRP A 496 -7.90 -12.08 24.75
CA TRP A 496 -7.65 -12.88 23.56
C TRP A 496 -8.57 -12.51 22.40
N THR A 497 -8.04 -12.54 21.20
CA THR A 497 -8.84 -12.46 19.97
C THR A 497 -8.45 -13.63 19.07
N PHE A 498 -9.44 -14.39 18.61
CA PHE A 498 -9.27 -15.52 17.70
C PHE A 498 -9.90 -15.19 16.36
N GLN A 499 -9.20 -15.50 15.28
CA GLN A 499 -9.67 -15.36 13.91
C GLN A 499 -9.38 -16.65 13.16
N GLY A 500 -10.36 -17.14 12.40
CA GLY A 500 -10.20 -18.29 11.51
C GLY A 500 -10.98 -18.09 10.24
N GLY A 501 -10.50 -18.66 9.13
CA GLY A 501 -11.20 -18.60 7.86
C GLY A 501 -10.73 -19.67 6.90
N LEU A 502 -11.62 -20.04 5.98
CA LEU A 502 -11.33 -20.95 4.88
C LEU A 502 -11.95 -20.37 3.60
N ARG A 503 -11.15 -20.36 2.54
CA ARG A 503 -11.56 -19.97 1.19
C ARG A 503 -11.29 -21.14 0.23
N ALA A 504 -12.23 -21.44 -0.64
CA ALA A 504 -12.10 -22.37 -1.75
C ALA A 504 -12.21 -21.59 -3.06
N GLU A 505 -11.29 -21.80 -3.98
CA GLU A 505 -11.29 -21.19 -5.31
C GLU A 505 -11.24 -22.27 -6.39
N ASN A 506 -12.13 -22.17 -7.37
CA ASN A 506 -12.10 -22.94 -8.62
C ASN A 506 -11.70 -22.01 -9.76
N THR A 507 -10.63 -22.38 -10.47
CA THR A 507 -10.09 -21.63 -11.62
C THR A 507 -10.20 -22.46 -12.87
N ASN A 508 -10.71 -21.84 -13.95
CA ASN A 508 -10.79 -22.40 -15.28
C ASN A 508 -10.18 -21.41 -16.26
N ASP A 509 -9.08 -21.77 -16.89
CA ASP A 509 -8.40 -20.93 -17.86
C ASP A 509 -8.19 -21.63 -19.21
N LYS A 510 -8.18 -20.82 -20.27
CA LYS A 510 -7.89 -21.25 -21.65
C LYS A 510 -7.08 -20.16 -22.35
N GLY A 511 -5.93 -20.53 -22.88
CA GLY A 511 -5.13 -19.71 -23.78
C GLY A 511 -5.07 -20.31 -25.17
N THR A 512 -5.13 -19.48 -26.22
CA THR A 512 -5.00 -19.88 -27.62
C THR A 512 -4.05 -18.90 -28.31
N SER A 513 -2.95 -19.42 -28.85
CA SER A 513 -2.00 -18.67 -29.67
C SER A 513 -2.13 -19.12 -31.12
N THR A 514 -2.37 -18.19 -32.03
CA THR A 514 -2.47 -18.41 -33.47
C THR A 514 -1.42 -17.60 -34.21
N GLY A 515 -0.83 -18.15 -35.24
CA GLY A 515 0.23 -17.49 -36.01
C GLY A 515 0.66 -18.37 -37.20
N TRP A 516 1.85 -18.13 -37.71
CA TRP A 516 2.41 -18.80 -38.85
C TRP A 516 3.65 -19.62 -38.48
N LYS A 517 3.88 -20.75 -39.12
CA LYS A 517 5.08 -21.60 -38.99
C LYS A 517 5.58 -22.03 -40.32
N PRO A 518 6.91 -22.31 -40.48
CA PRO A 518 7.46 -22.84 -41.69
C PRO A 518 6.89 -24.23 -41.99
N GLN A 519 6.51 -24.47 -43.26
CA GLN A 519 6.09 -25.77 -43.76
C GLN A 519 6.66 -26.03 -45.15
N ALA A 520 7.69 -26.90 -45.26
CA ALA A 520 8.38 -27.21 -46.51
C ALA A 520 8.83 -25.96 -47.30
N ALA A 521 8.15 -25.61 -48.37
CA ALA A 521 8.44 -24.43 -49.20
C ALA A 521 7.49 -23.23 -48.96
N ASP A 522 6.59 -23.30 -47.99
CA ASP A 522 5.55 -22.29 -47.74
C ASP A 522 5.31 -22.08 -46.25
N LEU A 523 4.37 -21.21 -45.91
CA LEU A 523 3.93 -20.95 -44.55
C LEU A 523 2.59 -21.67 -44.27
N SER A 524 2.46 -22.26 -43.09
CA SER A 524 1.17 -22.78 -42.61
C SER A 524 0.77 -22.08 -41.31
N THR A 525 -0.52 -21.92 -41.06
CA THR A 525 -1.02 -21.47 -39.79
C THR A 525 -0.82 -22.52 -38.69
N TYR A 526 -0.62 -22.08 -37.45
CA TYR A 526 -0.73 -22.93 -36.27
C TYR A 526 -1.79 -22.40 -35.33
N ASP A 527 -2.39 -23.30 -34.59
CA ASP A 527 -3.26 -23.03 -33.43
C ASP A 527 -2.72 -23.86 -32.27
N SER A 528 -2.19 -23.17 -31.25
CA SER A 528 -1.68 -23.82 -30.04
C SER A 528 -2.53 -23.37 -28.87
N SER A 529 -3.22 -24.28 -28.20
CA SER A 529 -4.09 -23.97 -27.08
C SER A 529 -3.74 -24.81 -25.86
N PHE A 530 -3.96 -24.22 -24.69
CA PHE A 530 -3.95 -24.92 -23.41
C PHE A 530 -5.23 -24.63 -22.62
N THR A 531 -5.62 -25.58 -21.79
CA THR A 531 -6.75 -25.44 -20.88
C THR A 531 -6.36 -26.02 -19.52
N ARG A 532 -6.72 -25.32 -18.43
CA ARG A 532 -6.47 -25.75 -17.07
C ARG A 532 -7.73 -25.64 -16.22
N HIS A 533 -7.88 -26.59 -15.31
CA HIS A 533 -8.95 -26.64 -14.32
C HIS A 533 -8.36 -27.07 -12.98
N TYR A 534 -8.48 -26.24 -11.95
CA TYR A 534 -8.02 -26.62 -10.62
C TYR A 534 -8.86 -25.96 -9.51
N THR A 535 -8.89 -26.62 -8.36
CA THR A 535 -9.60 -26.13 -7.16
C THR A 535 -8.68 -26.20 -5.97
N ASP A 536 -8.52 -25.07 -5.27
CA ASP A 536 -7.60 -24.93 -4.15
C ASP A 536 -8.29 -24.41 -2.89
N LEU A 537 -7.73 -24.80 -1.73
CA LEU A 537 -8.17 -24.36 -0.41
C LEU A 537 -7.12 -23.44 0.20
N PHE A 538 -7.59 -22.32 0.78
CA PHE A 538 -6.79 -21.28 1.38
C PHE A 538 -7.21 -21.03 2.83
N PRO A 539 -6.70 -21.82 3.80
CA PRO A 539 -6.93 -21.60 5.21
C PRO A 539 -6.16 -20.39 5.70
N SER A 540 -6.75 -19.68 6.68
CA SER A 540 -6.11 -18.62 7.45
C SER A 540 -6.51 -18.70 8.92
N ALA A 541 -5.57 -18.37 9.83
CA ALA A 541 -5.82 -18.36 11.26
C ALA A 541 -5.01 -17.27 11.94
N GLY A 542 -5.53 -16.71 13.02
CA GLY A 542 -4.84 -15.72 13.84
C GLY A 542 -5.28 -15.81 15.31
N VAL A 543 -4.32 -15.65 16.21
CA VAL A 543 -4.55 -15.58 17.65
C VAL A 543 -3.79 -14.40 18.21
N THR A 544 -4.49 -13.47 18.84
CA THR A 544 -3.88 -12.32 19.50
C THR A 544 -4.09 -12.41 20.99
N TYR A 545 -2.99 -12.31 21.76
CA TYR A 545 -2.99 -12.11 23.19
C TYR A 545 -2.77 -10.64 23.51
N ASN A 546 -3.77 -10.00 24.14
CA ASN A 546 -3.79 -8.56 24.43
C ASN A 546 -4.37 -8.23 25.81
N LYS A 547 -4.15 -9.09 26.82
CA LYS A 547 -4.57 -8.83 28.20
C LYS A 547 -4.08 -7.47 28.70
N ASN A 548 -2.88 -7.08 28.28
CA ASN A 548 -2.39 -5.71 28.42
C ASN A 548 -2.39 -5.05 27.03
N PRO A 549 -3.23 -4.01 26.78
CA PRO A 549 -3.28 -3.33 25.48
C PRO A 549 -1.94 -2.74 25.02
N GLU A 550 -1.03 -2.43 25.95
CA GLU A 550 0.32 -1.95 25.62
C GLU A 550 1.30 -3.06 25.24
N LYS A 551 0.94 -4.34 25.44
CA LYS A 551 1.78 -5.51 25.13
C LYS A 551 0.93 -6.56 24.44
N GLN A 552 1.05 -6.63 23.11
CA GLN A 552 0.27 -7.57 22.31
C GLN A 552 1.19 -8.57 21.63
N TRP A 553 0.73 -9.81 21.53
CA TRP A 553 1.33 -10.89 20.77
C TRP A 553 0.31 -11.42 19.78
N THR A 554 0.68 -11.53 18.52
CA THR A 554 -0.19 -12.10 17.48
C THR A 554 0.55 -13.20 16.75
N LEU A 555 0.00 -14.41 16.79
CA LEU A 555 0.42 -15.53 15.93
C LEU A 555 -0.56 -15.64 14.78
N SER A 556 -0.06 -15.72 13.54
CA SER A 556 -0.88 -15.80 12.32
C SER A 556 -0.35 -16.85 11.37
N TYR A 557 -1.27 -17.45 10.59
CA TYR A 557 -0.98 -18.37 9.51
C TYR A 557 -1.86 -18.05 8.30
N SER A 558 -1.30 -18.15 7.10
CA SER A 558 -2.06 -18.10 5.85
C SER A 558 -1.42 -18.93 4.75
N ARG A 559 -2.26 -19.55 3.89
CA ARG A 559 -1.87 -20.12 2.60
C ARG A 559 -2.37 -19.19 1.49
N ARG A 560 -1.52 -18.91 0.51
CA ARG A 560 -1.76 -17.96 -0.58
C ARG A 560 -1.35 -18.57 -1.91
N ILE A 561 -1.89 -18.02 -3.02
CA ILE A 561 -1.55 -18.36 -4.40
C ILE A 561 -1.05 -17.09 -5.13
N ASP A 562 -0.18 -17.27 -6.10
CA ASP A 562 0.12 -16.24 -7.09
C ASP A 562 0.11 -16.87 -8.47
N ARG A 563 -0.77 -16.34 -9.33
CA ARG A 563 -0.98 -16.87 -10.70
C ARG A 563 -0.09 -16.12 -11.68
N PRO A 564 0.41 -16.77 -12.74
CA PRO A 564 1.16 -16.10 -13.79
C PRO A 564 0.36 -14.92 -14.39
N ALA A 565 1.05 -13.86 -14.79
CA ALA A 565 0.42 -12.80 -15.57
C ALA A 565 0.01 -13.34 -16.96
N TYR A 566 -1.01 -12.74 -17.56
CA TYR A 566 -1.56 -13.22 -18.84
C TYR A 566 -0.52 -13.21 -19.97
N GLN A 567 0.34 -12.19 -19.99
CA GLN A 567 1.41 -12.04 -20.97
C GLN A 567 2.51 -13.09 -20.80
N ASP A 568 2.80 -13.53 -19.59
CA ASP A 568 3.81 -14.55 -19.29
C ASP A 568 3.42 -15.93 -19.88
N LEU A 569 2.14 -16.13 -20.22
CA LEU A 569 1.61 -17.35 -20.80
C LEU A 569 1.59 -17.35 -22.34
N ASN A 570 1.84 -16.21 -23.00
CA ASN A 570 1.96 -16.19 -24.46
C ASN A 570 3.29 -16.84 -24.89
N PRO A 571 3.30 -18.00 -25.61
CA PRO A 571 4.53 -18.74 -25.93
C PRO A 571 5.42 -18.04 -26.95
N PHE A 572 5.00 -16.89 -27.43
CA PHE A 572 5.67 -16.18 -28.50
C PHE A 572 7.01 -15.58 -28.04
N GLU A 573 8.00 -15.56 -28.98
CA GLU A 573 9.33 -15.01 -28.76
C GLU A 573 9.35 -13.55 -29.21
N PHE A 574 9.57 -12.65 -28.25
CA PHE A 574 9.68 -11.21 -28.45
C PHE A 574 11.16 -10.80 -28.49
N LYS A 575 11.58 -10.13 -29.55
CA LYS A 575 12.95 -9.65 -29.72
C LYS A 575 13.18 -8.35 -28.94
N LEU A 576 14.13 -8.35 -28.02
CA LEU A 576 14.61 -7.17 -27.31
C LEU A 576 15.76 -6.49 -28.07
N ASP A 577 16.68 -7.29 -28.57
CA ASP A 577 17.72 -6.99 -29.56
C ASP A 577 18.07 -8.27 -30.32
N ASP A 578 19.01 -8.22 -31.28
CA ASP A 578 19.37 -9.38 -32.09
C ASP A 578 20.00 -10.56 -31.33
N TYR A 579 20.37 -10.33 -30.04
CA TYR A 579 20.98 -11.36 -29.16
C TYR A 579 20.15 -11.66 -27.92
N THR A 580 19.10 -10.88 -27.65
CA THR A 580 18.28 -11.00 -26.45
C THR A 580 16.81 -11.07 -26.81
N PHE A 581 16.15 -12.12 -26.35
CA PHE A 581 14.75 -12.41 -26.63
C PHE A 581 13.99 -12.59 -25.31
N SER A 582 12.75 -12.15 -25.27
CA SER A 582 11.80 -12.46 -24.22
C SER A 582 10.79 -13.47 -24.74
N GLN A 583 10.46 -14.49 -23.94
CA GLN A 583 9.52 -15.53 -24.33
C GLN A 583 8.58 -15.86 -23.17
N GLY A 584 7.29 -15.91 -23.44
CA GLY A 584 6.33 -16.41 -22.45
C GLY A 584 6.38 -17.93 -22.34
N ASN A 585 5.83 -18.48 -21.28
CA ASN A 585 5.87 -19.90 -20.94
C ASN A 585 4.47 -20.41 -20.59
N THR A 586 3.84 -21.16 -21.51
CA THR A 586 2.53 -21.79 -21.29
C THR A 586 2.51 -22.85 -20.20
N LEU A 587 3.70 -23.35 -19.78
CA LEU A 587 3.84 -24.35 -18.73
C LEU A 587 3.94 -23.77 -17.32
N LEU A 588 3.92 -22.44 -17.18
CA LEU A 588 3.95 -21.79 -15.87
C LEU A 588 2.78 -22.26 -15.01
N ARG A 589 3.11 -22.66 -13.79
CA ARG A 589 2.15 -23.07 -12.77
C ARG A 589 1.98 -21.95 -11.74
N PRO A 590 0.82 -21.84 -11.09
CA PRO A 590 0.68 -20.98 -9.92
C PRO A 590 1.68 -21.37 -8.82
N GLN A 591 2.21 -20.37 -8.13
CA GLN A 591 3.02 -20.59 -6.93
C GLN A 591 2.13 -20.55 -5.68
N TYR A 592 2.50 -21.35 -4.67
CA TYR A 592 1.77 -21.44 -3.41
C TYR A 592 2.68 -21.14 -2.23
N THR A 593 2.27 -20.20 -1.39
CA THR A 593 3.04 -19.76 -0.23
C THR A 593 2.29 -20.05 1.06
N ASN A 594 2.94 -20.76 2.00
CA ASN A 594 2.49 -20.90 3.37
C ASN A 594 3.32 -19.98 4.26
N THR A 595 2.69 -19.15 5.08
CA THR A 595 3.37 -18.20 5.95
C THR A 595 2.88 -18.35 7.38
N VAL A 596 3.82 -18.46 8.34
CA VAL A 596 3.59 -18.33 9.78
C VAL A 596 4.25 -17.05 10.26
N GLY A 597 3.55 -16.22 11.01
CA GLY A 597 4.05 -14.95 11.54
C GLY A 597 3.78 -14.79 13.03
N LEU A 598 4.78 -14.30 13.77
CA LEU A 598 4.68 -13.91 15.18
C LEU A 598 4.98 -12.41 15.29
N THR A 599 3.99 -11.62 15.67
CA THR A 599 4.13 -10.16 15.87
C THR A 599 4.06 -9.83 17.35
N PHE A 600 5.02 -9.05 17.83
CA PHE A 600 5.02 -8.43 19.15
C PHE A 600 4.89 -6.92 19.02
N MET A 601 4.00 -6.31 19.80
CA MET A 601 3.83 -4.86 19.92
C MET A 601 3.98 -4.40 21.36
N TYR A 602 4.73 -3.31 21.55
CA TYR A 602 4.93 -2.70 22.87
C TYR A 602 4.65 -1.20 22.84
N LYS A 603 3.70 -0.75 23.69
CA LYS A 603 3.30 0.66 23.90
C LYS A 603 2.95 1.40 22.60
N TYR A 604 2.46 0.70 21.56
CA TYR A 604 2.17 1.25 20.22
C TYR A 604 3.37 1.98 19.58
N LYS A 605 4.59 1.72 20.06
CA LYS A 605 5.84 2.35 19.59
C LYS A 605 6.80 1.35 18.96
N LEU A 606 7.00 0.20 19.60
CA LEU A 606 7.85 -0.87 19.11
C LEU A 606 6.99 -1.97 18.52
N THR A 607 7.29 -2.37 17.30
CA THR A 607 6.72 -3.57 16.67
C THR A 607 7.87 -4.46 16.19
N ALA A 608 7.79 -5.75 16.50
CA ALA A 608 8.71 -6.76 15.99
C ALA A 608 7.88 -7.90 15.39
N THR A 609 8.12 -8.26 14.13
CA THR A 609 7.42 -9.33 13.42
C THR A 609 8.44 -10.32 12.89
N LEU A 610 8.36 -11.56 13.35
CA LEU A 610 9.11 -12.69 12.82
C LEU A 610 8.20 -13.50 11.90
N ASN A 611 8.61 -13.73 10.64
CA ASN A 611 7.89 -14.57 9.70
C ASN A 611 8.78 -15.69 9.18
N TYR A 612 8.17 -16.83 8.92
CA TYR A 612 8.72 -17.90 8.11
C TYR A 612 7.72 -18.22 6.99
N SER A 613 8.20 -18.30 5.75
CA SER A 613 7.40 -18.65 4.59
C SER A 613 8.09 -19.68 3.73
N HIS A 614 7.30 -20.63 3.25
CA HIS A 614 7.70 -21.65 2.28
C HIS A 614 6.85 -21.47 1.03
N THR A 615 7.50 -21.19 -0.11
CA THR A 615 6.87 -21.03 -1.42
C THR A 615 7.25 -22.20 -2.31
N LYS A 616 6.24 -22.89 -2.82
CA LYS A 616 6.38 -23.97 -3.82
C LYS A 616 6.12 -23.41 -5.21
N ASP A 617 6.84 -23.94 -6.20
CA ASP A 617 6.72 -23.54 -7.61
C ASP A 617 6.93 -22.02 -7.82
N LEU A 618 7.89 -21.41 -7.10
CA LEU A 618 8.21 -19.99 -7.20
C LEU A 618 8.40 -19.57 -8.66
N THR A 619 7.63 -18.59 -9.13
CA THR A 619 7.78 -18.03 -10.48
C THR A 619 8.76 -16.86 -10.44
N THR A 620 9.80 -16.92 -11.26
CA THR A 620 10.81 -15.87 -11.37
C THR A 620 11.34 -15.75 -12.79
N THR A 621 11.95 -14.61 -13.11
CA THR A 621 12.63 -14.41 -14.40
C THR A 621 13.98 -15.13 -14.40
N LEU A 622 14.19 -15.95 -15.40
CA LEU A 622 15.46 -16.62 -15.69
C LEU A 622 16.04 -16.03 -16.98
N VAL A 623 17.31 -15.64 -16.90
CA VAL A 623 18.10 -15.26 -18.08
C VAL A 623 18.92 -16.48 -18.48
N ASP A 624 18.59 -17.09 -19.59
CA ASP A 624 19.11 -18.39 -20.01
C ASP A 624 19.73 -18.35 -21.41
N THR A 625 20.60 -19.28 -21.67
CA THR A 625 21.24 -19.49 -22.98
C THR A 625 20.64 -20.75 -23.65
N ALA A 626 19.67 -20.56 -24.54
CA ALA A 626 18.98 -21.71 -25.12
C ALA A 626 19.64 -22.24 -26.44
N GLN A 627 20.17 -21.36 -27.27
CA GLN A 627 20.77 -21.76 -28.57
C GLN A 627 21.89 -20.78 -28.97
N GLY A 628 23.15 -21.25 -28.88
CA GLY A 628 24.29 -20.47 -29.34
C GLY A 628 24.48 -19.16 -28.58
N SER A 629 24.61 -18.03 -29.30
CA SER A 629 24.80 -16.70 -28.70
C SER A 629 23.51 -16.00 -28.30
N LYS A 630 22.33 -16.63 -28.51
CA LYS A 630 21.03 -16.03 -28.10
C LYS A 630 20.80 -16.19 -26.60
N THR A 631 20.37 -15.13 -25.99
CA THR A 631 19.91 -15.10 -24.60
C THR A 631 18.39 -15.05 -24.58
N ILE A 632 17.76 -15.95 -23.85
CA ILE A 632 16.31 -15.96 -23.65
C ILE A 632 16.00 -15.52 -22.22
N VAL A 633 15.20 -14.47 -22.10
CA VAL A 633 14.63 -13.97 -20.86
C VAL A 633 13.21 -14.50 -20.76
N ARG A 634 12.94 -15.39 -19.81
CA ARG A 634 11.60 -15.95 -19.63
C ARG A 634 11.28 -16.22 -18.17
N ARG A 635 10.00 -16.32 -17.87
CA ARG A 635 9.58 -16.77 -16.54
C ARG A 635 9.56 -18.29 -16.46
N GLU A 636 10.11 -18.79 -15.35
CA GLU A 636 10.16 -20.20 -15.02
C GLU A 636 9.71 -20.43 -13.58
N ASN A 637 9.18 -21.64 -13.30
CA ASN A 637 8.95 -22.06 -11.94
C ASN A 637 10.24 -22.64 -11.34
N LEU A 638 10.76 -21.98 -10.29
CA LEU A 638 11.77 -22.58 -9.41
C LEU A 638 11.12 -23.68 -8.56
N ALA A 639 11.93 -24.61 -8.01
CA ALA A 639 11.39 -25.67 -7.18
C ALA A 639 10.77 -25.12 -5.89
N ASN A 640 11.56 -24.44 -5.05
CA ASN A 640 11.11 -23.90 -3.76
C ASN A 640 11.88 -22.65 -3.37
N GLN A 641 11.23 -21.83 -2.53
CA GLN A 641 11.86 -20.73 -1.81
C GLN A 641 11.49 -20.81 -0.33
N ASP A 642 12.49 -20.68 0.56
CA ASP A 642 12.31 -20.52 1.98
C ASP A 642 12.78 -19.12 2.40
N VAL A 643 11.94 -18.39 3.15
CA VAL A 643 12.27 -17.05 3.65
C VAL A 643 11.98 -16.97 5.14
N ALA A 644 13.01 -16.68 5.94
CA ALA A 644 12.85 -16.29 7.34
C ALA A 644 13.12 -14.78 7.46
N SER A 645 12.17 -14.01 7.99
CA SER A 645 12.30 -12.55 8.07
C SER A 645 11.99 -12.01 9.48
N LEU A 646 12.73 -10.99 9.89
CA LEU A 646 12.51 -10.18 11.08
C LEU A 646 12.32 -8.72 10.67
N ASN A 647 11.15 -8.17 10.94
CA ASN A 647 10.85 -6.76 10.76
C ASN A 647 10.73 -6.10 12.13
N VAL A 648 11.50 -5.06 12.38
CA VAL A 648 11.45 -4.26 13.62
C VAL A 648 11.20 -2.81 13.26
N SER A 649 10.19 -2.19 13.86
CA SER A 649 9.93 -0.76 13.72
C SER A 649 9.76 -0.10 15.08
N TYR A 650 10.26 1.14 15.20
CA TYR A 650 10.19 1.93 16.42
C TYR A 650 9.86 3.38 16.12
N SER A 651 8.82 3.90 16.77
CA SER A 651 8.41 5.30 16.67
C SER A 651 8.75 6.06 17.95
N LEU A 652 9.52 7.12 17.84
CA LEU A 652 9.86 8.04 18.92
C LEU A 652 9.15 9.38 18.69
N ALA A 653 8.49 9.91 19.72
CA ALA A 653 7.93 11.25 19.70
C ALA A 653 8.28 11.99 20.98
N TYR A 654 8.92 13.14 20.82
CA TYR A 654 9.23 14.10 21.86
C TYR A 654 8.74 15.49 21.43
N LYS A 655 8.66 16.46 22.33
CA LYS A 655 8.03 17.77 22.10
C LYS A 655 8.37 18.43 20.75
N TRP A 656 9.65 18.52 20.43
CA TRP A 656 10.17 19.17 19.23
C TRP A 656 10.78 18.20 18.21
N TYR A 657 10.94 16.93 18.59
CA TYR A 657 11.60 15.91 17.77
C TYR A 657 10.73 14.67 17.66
N SER A 658 10.62 14.12 16.47
CA SER A 658 10.07 12.78 16.25
C SER A 658 10.95 11.99 15.29
N ALA A 659 11.04 10.70 15.53
CA ALA A 659 11.81 9.80 14.67
C ALA A 659 11.03 8.49 14.45
N PHE A 660 11.29 7.91 13.30
CA PHE A 660 10.84 6.57 12.94
C PHE A 660 12.05 5.75 12.47
N PHE A 661 12.17 4.54 12.97
CA PHE A 661 13.21 3.58 12.61
C PHE A 661 12.52 2.31 12.13
N SER A 662 12.96 1.76 11.00
CA SER A 662 12.50 0.47 10.49
C SER A 662 13.71 -0.33 10.02
N ALA A 663 13.82 -1.56 10.47
CA ALA A 663 14.79 -2.54 9.99
C ALA A 663 14.03 -3.79 9.52
N ASN A 664 14.21 -4.16 8.26
CA ASN A 664 13.68 -5.39 7.69
C ASN A 664 14.83 -6.28 7.30
N THR A 665 14.99 -7.39 8.00
CA THR A 665 16.08 -8.35 7.77
C THR A 665 15.47 -9.68 7.37
N TYR A 666 16.00 -10.32 6.33
CA TYR A 666 15.58 -11.66 5.97
C TYR A 666 16.73 -12.51 5.44
N TYR A 667 16.55 -13.80 5.58
CA TYR A 667 17.35 -14.83 4.93
C TYR A 667 16.46 -15.56 3.93
N SER A 668 16.86 -15.55 2.65
CA SER A 668 16.16 -16.22 1.56
C SER A 668 17.04 -17.31 0.97
N LEU A 669 16.45 -18.47 0.74
CA LEU A 669 17.06 -19.63 0.11
C LEU A 669 16.22 -20.02 -1.11
N ASN A 670 16.81 -19.93 -2.31
CA ASN A 670 16.19 -20.28 -3.59
C ASN A 670 16.88 -21.48 -4.18
N LYS A 671 16.13 -22.56 -4.48
CA LYS A 671 16.65 -23.78 -5.09
C LYS A 671 15.85 -24.20 -6.30
N ALA A 672 16.55 -24.53 -7.39
CA ALA A 672 15.96 -25.12 -8.58
C ALA A 672 16.99 -25.94 -9.35
N SER A 673 16.54 -26.88 -10.18
CA SER A 673 17.39 -27.61 -11.14
C SER A 673 16.68 -27.67 -12.51
N PHE A 674 17.33 -27.13 -13.50
CA PHE A 674 16.90 -27.13 -14.90
C PHE A 674 17.72 -28.08 -15.77
N GLY A 675 18.44 -29.03 -15.15
CA GLY A 675 19.34 -30.00 -15.77
C GLY A 675 20.82 -29.79 -15.43
N PRO A 676 21.71 -30.63 -15.91
CA PRO A 676 23.15 -30.58 -15.61
C PRO A 676 23.77 -29.23 -15.96
N GLY A 677 24.47 -28.61 -15.01
CA GLY A 677 25.11 -27.30 -15.18
C GLY A 677 24.15 -26.10 -15.13
N ARG A 678 22.86 -26.34 -14.86
CA ARG A 678 21.81 -25.32 -14.78
C ARG A 678 21.07 -25.40 -13.42
N GLU A 679 21.84 -25.38 -12.36
CA GLU A 679 21.33 -25.43 -11.00
C GLU A 679 21.34 -24.05 -10.38
N VAL A 680 20.25 -23.69 -9.71
CA VAL A 680 20.11 -22.50 -8.87
C VAL A 680 20.14 -22.96 -7.42
N ASP A 681 21.16 -22.58 -6.68
CA ASP A 681 21.24 -22.68 -5.20
C ASP A 681 21.80 -21.35 -4.71
N VAL A 682 20.91 -20.37 -4.56
CA VAL A 682 21.27 -19.00 -4.21
C VAL A 682 20.63 -18.64 -2.89
N HIS A 683 21.47 -18.13 -1.99
CA HIS A 683 21.03 -17.66 -0.68
C HIS A 683 21.52 -16.26 -0.41
N VAL A 684 20.74 -15.48 0.32
CA VAL A 684 21.09 -14.12 0.71
C VAL A 684 20.61 -13.82 2.12
N PHE A 685 21.46 -13.11 2.86
CA PHE A 685 21.08 -12.39 4.05
C PHE A 685 20.97 -10.90 3.68
N HIS A 686 19.76 -10.37 3.76
CA HIS A 686 19.45 -9.02 3.35
C HIS A 686 18.92 -8.21 4.51
N THR A 687 19.29 -6.93 4.57
CA THR A 687 18.76 -5.97 5.54
C THR A 687 18.49 -4.64 4.86
N THR A 688 17.26 -4.14 5.02
CA THR A 688 16.89 -2.77 4.69
C THR A 688 16.74 -1.98 5.98
N ILE A 689 17.41 -0.85 6.10
CA ILE A 689 17.25 0.09 7.21
C ILE A 689 16.69 1.39 6.63
N TYR A 690 15.62 1.87 7.24
CA TYR A 690 15.03 3.18 6.96
C TYR A 690 14.93 3.96 8.25
N THR A 691 15.46 5.18 8.26
CA THR A 691 15.32 6.11 9.37
C THR A 691 14.77 7.45 8.90
N GLN A 692 14.00 8.10 9.74
CA GLN A 692 13.38 9.36 9.47
C GLN A 692 13.35 10.22 10.72
N HIS A 693 13.86 11.42 10.62
CA HIS A 693 14.00 12.37 11.71
C HIS A 693 13.26 13.67 11.36
N ASN A 694 12.40 14.14 12.28
CA ASN A 694 11.65 15.39 12.13
C ASN A 694 11.94 16.30 13.30
N ILE A 695 12.30 17.54 13.00
CA ILE A 695 12.66 18.57 13.97
C ILE A 695 11.73 19.76 13.80
N ARG A 696 10.87 20.01 14.79
CA ARG A 696 10.01 21.20 14.82
C ARG A 696 10.84 22.42 15.21
N LEU A 697 11.07 23.32 14.26
CA LEU A 697 11.89 24.53 14.43
C LEU A 697 11.08 25.73 14.93
N GLY A 698 9.79 25.56 15.18
CA GLY A 698 8.87 26.63 15.60
C GLY A 698 8.30 27.46 14.44
N LYS A 699 7.30 28.32 14.75
CA LYS A 699 6.61 29.19 13.79
C LYS A 699 6.15 28.48 12.49
N GLY A 700 5.77 27.20 12.58
CA GLY A 700 5.30 26.37 11.44
C GLY A 700 6.42 25.82 10.57
N TRP A 701 7.69 25.92 10.95
CA TRP A 701 8.81 25.28 10.28
C TRP A 701 9.11 23.91 10.84
N THR A 702 9.42 22.97 9.97
CA THR A 702 9.88 21.62 10.34
C THR A 702 11.02 21.20 9.41
N GLY A 703 12.14 20.79 9.98
CA GLY A 703 13.26 20.13 9.28
C GLY A 703 13.07 18.62 9.23
N MET A 704 13.56 17.99 8.19
CA MET A 704 13.49 16.55 7.95
C MET A 704 14.84 16.01 7.50
N LEU A 705 15.21 14.82 7.99
CA LEU A 705 16.32 14.02 7.49
C LEU A 705 15.82 12.58 7.32
N THR A 706 16.17 11.94 6.21
CA THR A 706 15.77 10.56 5.92
C THR A 706 16.96 9.78 5.40
N GLU A 707 17.19 8.60 5.93
CA GLU A 707 18.26 7.69 5.56
C GLU A 707 17.68 6.37 5.10
N TYR A 708 18.23 5.82 4.03
CA TYR A 708 17.90 4.51 3.50
C TYR A 708 19.17 3.73 3.21
N LEU A 709 19.21 2.48 3.66
CA LEU A 709 20.28 1.51 3.40
C LEU A 709 19.66 0.17 3.01
N SER A 710 20.14 -0.44 1.93
CA SER A 710 19.76 -1.77 1.45
C SER A 710 21.02 -2.57 1.19
N THR A 711 21.23 -3.65 1.93
CA THR A 711 22.35 -4.58 1.71
C THR A 711 22.12 -5.44 0.47
N PRO A 712 23.08 -6.27 0.02
CA PRO A 712 22.93 -7.13 -1.15
C PRO A 712 21.66 -8.00 -1.09
N ASP A 713 20.96 -8.12 -2.22
CA ASP A 713 19.74 -8.89 -2.39
C ASP A 713 19.81 -9.76 -3.66
N ILE A 714 18.87 -10.70 -3.82
CA ILE A 714 18.68 -11.48 -5.05
C ILE A 714 17.58 -10.82 -5.87
N TRP A 715 17.95 -10.26 -7.01
CA TRP A 715 17.03 -9.79 -8.02
C TRP A 715 16.85 -10.88 -9.06
N GLN A 716 15.63 -11.14 -9.48
CA GLN A 716 15.34 -12.26 -10.39
C GLN A 716 15.84 -13.61 -9.80
N ALA A 717 16.10 -14.62 -10.61
CA ALA A 717 16.50 -15.95 -10.10
C ALA A 717 17.93 -16.00 -9.54
N THR A 718 18.87 -15.33 -10.21
CA THR A 718 20.32 -15.51 -10.02
C THR A 718 21.10 -14.21 -9.86
N LEU A 719 20.49 -13.07 -10.08
CA LEU A 719 21.14 -11.76 -10.10
C LEU A 719 21.30 -11.22 -8.68
N LYS A 720 22.54 -11.15 -8.15
CA LYS A 720 22.84 -10.63 -6.81
C LYS A 720 23.23 -9.17 -6.87
N SER A 721 22.48 -8.30 -6.19
CA SER A 721 22.74 -6.84 -6.13
C SER A 721 23.83 -6.46 -5.15
N SER A 722 24.36 -5.22 -5.28
CA SER A 722 25.25 -4.58 -4.30
C SER A 722 24.45 -3.81 -3.23
N THR A 723 25.15 -3.32 -2.21
CA THR A 723 24.60 -2.39 -1.22
C THR A 723 24.26 -1.05 -1.88
N MET A 724 23.08 -0.51 -1.55
CA MET A 724 22.62 0.81 -1.97
C MET A 724 22.23 1.63 -0.74
N TRP A 725 22.47 2.95 -0.78
CA TRP A 725 22.05 3.85 0.29
C TRP A 725 21.83 5.27 -0.23
N ASN A 726 21.01 6.05 0.48
CA ASN A 726 20.86 7.48 0.21
C ASN A 726 20.52 8.26 1.47
N LEU A 727 20.76 9.57 1.42
CA LEU A 727 20.39 10.55 2.42
C LEU A 727 19.57 11.66 1.75
N ASP A 728 18.39 11.93 2.31
CA ASP A 728 17.50 13.01 1.89
C ASP A 728 17.37 14.05 3.01
N ALA A 729 17.31 15.34 2.67
CA ALA A 729 17.02 16.41 3.63
C ALA A 729 15.93 17.32 3.09
N GLY A 730 15.07 17.80 4.00
CA GLY A 730 13.95 18.65 3.62
C GLY A 730 13.60 19.69 4.66
N LEU A 731 12.90 20.73 4.20
CA LEU A 731 12.36 21.81 5.02
C LEU A 731 10.90 22.05 4.61
N GLN A 732 10.01 22.08 5.58
CA GLN A 732 8.59 22.37 5.37
C GLN A 732 8.18 23.62 6.13
N LYS A 733 7.32 24.43 5.52
CA LYS A 733 6.65 25.58 6.13
C LYS A 733 5.14 25.42 6.01
N THR A 734 4.46 25.39 7.14
CA THR A 734 2.99 25.55 7.20
C THR A 734 2.65 27.02 7.10
N VAL A 735 1.78 27.39 6.19
CA VAL A 735 1.37 28.76 5.85
C VAL A 735 -0.16 28.91 5.85
N LEU A 736 -0.67 30.12 5.66
CA LEU A 736 -2.10 30.42 5.47
C LEU A 736 -2.96 29.82 6.61
N ASN A 737 -2.58 30.07 7.86
CA ASN A 737 -3.26 29.59 9.08
C ASN A 737 -3.48 28.05 9.12
N GLY A 738 -2.54 27.28 8.54
CA GLY A 738 -2.62 25.81 8.50
C GLY A 738 -3.27 25.23 7.24
N HIS A 739 -3.88 26.08 6.39
CA HIS A 739 -4.51 25.63 5.13
C HIS A 739 -3.49 25.35 4.03
N GLY A 740 -2.32 25.99 4.06
CA GLY A 740 -1.26 25.80 3.08
C GLY A 740 0.00 25.15 3.67
N SER A 741 0.73 24.40 2.85
CA SER A 741 2.08 23.93 3.16
C SER A 741 2.98 24.08 1.95
N PHE A 742 4.21 24.53 2.20
CA PHE A 742 5.28 24.57 1.21
C PHE A 742 6.42 23.68 1.69
N LYS A 743 6.93 22.82 0.82
CA LYS A 743 8.02 21.88 1.12
C LYS A 743 9.13 21.98 0.08
N VAL A 744 10.36 21.97 0.56
CA VAL A 744 11.57 21.86 -0.25
C VAL A 744 12.33 20.63 0.23
N THR A 745 12.75 19.75 -0.68
CA THR A 745 13.51 18.56 -0.34
C THR A 745 14.64 18.35 -1.35
N VAL A 746 15.83 18.00 -0.88
CA VAL A 746 16.91 17.48 -1.71
C VAL A 746 17.00 15.99 -1.46
N THR A 747 16.80 15.17 -2.49
CA THR A 747 16.92 13.72 -2.43
C THR A 747 18.32 13.29 -2.87
N ASP A 748 18.79 12.16 -2.33
CA ASP A 748 20.10 11.53 -2.64
C ASP A 748 21.25 12.53 -2.71
N ILE A 749 21.47 13.27 -1.61
CA ILE A 749 22.41 14.39 -1.52
C ILE A 749 23.80 13.99 -2.02
N PHE A 750 24.22 12.76 -1.74
CA PHE A 750 25.56 12.24 -2.07
C PHE A 750 25.61 11.53 -3.43
N LYS A 751 24.46 11.35 -4.14
CA LYS A 751 24.35 10.60 -5.41
C LYS A 751 24.88 9.16 -5.27
N THR A 752 24.45 8.46 -4.23
CA THR A 752 24.88 7.10 -3.87
C THR A 752 23.88 6.02 -4.25
N LEU A 753 22.71 6.40 -4.80
CA LEU A 753 21.69 5.47 -5.27
C LEU A 753 22.07 4.90 -6.64
N THR A 754 23.14 4.11 -6.66
CA THR A 754 23.62 3.34 -7.80
C THR A 754 23.66 1.86 -7.45
N TYR A 755 23.60 0.99 -8.45
CA TYR A 755 23.63 -0.44 -8.23
C TYR A 755 24.71 -1.15 -9.05
N THR A 756 25.13 -2.30 -8.54
CA THR A 756 25.86 -3.32 -9.29
C THR A 756 25.17 -4.64 -8.99
N ALA A 757 24.84 -5.40 -10.03
CA ALA A 757 24.25 -6.72 -9.89
C ALA A 757 25.06 -7.73 -10.72
N THR A 758 25.25 -8.96 -10.18
CA THR A 758 26.05 -10.00 -10.83
C THR A 758 25.30 -11.32 -10.83
N SER A 759 25.42 -12.05 -11.94
CA SER A 759 24.95 -13.43 -12.08
C SER A 759 26.02 -14.29 -12.76
N ASN A 760 26.12 -15.56 -12.33
CA ASN A 760 26.90 -16.59 -13.01
C ASN A 760 26.03 -17.85 -13.07
N PHE A 761 25.41 -18.07 -14.24
CA PHE A 761 24.45 -19.14 -14.41
C PHE A 761 24.54 -19.73 -15.82
N ALA A 762 24.50 -21.05 -15.95
CA ALA A 762 24.45 -21.79 -17.22
C ALA A 762 25.55 -21.39 -18.21
N GLY A 763 26.78 -21.15 -17.73
CA GLY A 763 27.92 -20.74 -18.56
C GLY A 763 27.89 -19.28 -19.03
N GLN A 764 26.94 -18.49 -18.53
CA GLN A 764 26.85 -17.05 -18.77
C GLN A 764 27.23 -16.28 -17.52
N TYR A 765 28.11 -15.29 -17.67
CA TYR A 765 28.38 -14.29 -16.64
C TYR A 765 27.76 -12.95 -17.02
N ILE A 766 27.02 -12.35 -16.10
CA ILE A 766 26.43 -11.01 -16.24
C ILE A 766 26.90 -10.13 -15.08
N ARG A 767 27.34 -8.92 -15.41
CA ARG A 767 27.54 -7.83 -14.45
C ARG A 767 26.82 -6.61 -14.99
N ASP A 768 25.79 -6.14 -14.27
CA ASP A 768 25.01 -4.97 -14.59
C ASP A 768 25.30 -3.87 -13.55
N THR A 769 25.66 -2.68 -13.99
CA THR A 769 25.93 -1.50 -13.15
C THR A 769 25.15 -0.31 -13.70
N GLY A 770 24.49 0.42 -12.83
CA GLY A 770 23.68 1.54 -13.28
C GLY A 770 23.25 2.50 -12.17
N GLY A 771 22.46 3.46 -12.55
CA GLY A 771 21.92 4.46 -11.63
C GLY A 771 20.78 5.25 -12.26
N TYR A 772 20.23 6.14 -11.45
CA TYR A 772 19.02 6.90 -11.75
C TYR A 772 19.28 8.41 -11.63
N ASP A 773 18.38 9.23 -12.19
CA ASP A 773 18.26 10.66 -11.85
C ASP A 773 17.68 10.79 -10.42
N SER A 774 18.49 10.45 -9.39
CA SER A 774 18.09 10.32 -7.99
C SER A 774 18.29 11.60 -7.18
N ARG A 775 19.34 12.40 -7.51
CA ARG A 775 19.62 13.64 -6.81
C ARG A 775 18.79 14.78 -7.41
N GLN A 776 17.71 15.13 -6.70
CA GLN A 776 16.72 16.11 -7.17
C GLN A 776 16.43 17.16 -6.09
N LEU A 777 16.22 18.40 -6.52
CA LEU A 777 15.56 19.43 -5.73
C LEU A 777 14.06 19.37 -6.00
N LYS A 778 13.27 19.06 -4.98
CA LYS A 778 11.81 18.93 -5.06
C LYS A 778 11.15 20.11 -4.36
N LEU A 779 10.29 20.83 -5.07
CA LEU A 779 9.45 21.91 -4.55
C LEU A 779 8.00 21.45 -4.58
N TYR A 780 7.29 21.61 -3.49
CA TYR A 780 5.90 21.17 -3.40
C TYR A 780 5.03 22.15 -2.63
N PHE A 781 3.85 22.44 -3.18
CA PHE A 781 2.86 23.30 -2.56
C PHE A 781 1.52 22.57 -2.47
N THR A 782 0.83 22.68 -1.33
CA THR A 782 -0.54 22.17 -1.15
C THR A 782 -1.38 23.22 -0.46
N TYR A 783 -2.61 23.41 -0.95
CA TYR A 783 -3.62 24.25 -0.32
C TYR A 783 -4.92 23.48 -0.12
N ARG A 784 -5.53 23.65 1.07
CA ARG A 784 -6.78 22.98 1.45
C ARG A 784 -7.88 24.03 1.71
N PHE A 785 -9.00 23.87 1.01
CA PHE A 785 -10.22 24.65 1.18
C PHE A 785 -11.18 23.89 2.10
N GLY A 786 -11.97 24.59 2.91
CA GLY A 786 -12.98 24.02 3.78
C GLY A 786 -12.48 23.72 5.21
N ASN A 787 -13.22 22.89 5.94
CA ASN A 787 -12.95 22.62 7.36
C ASN A 787 -11.87 21.55 7.55
N LEU A 788 -10.82 21.82 8.34
CA LEU A 788 -9.66 20.95 8.58
C LEU A 788 -9.93 19.79 9.55
N GLY A 789 -11.09 19.75 10.23
CA GLY A 789 -11.39 18.85 11.36
C GLY A 789 -12.19 17.58 11.04
N LEU A 790 -12.12 17.03 9.84
CA LEU A 790 -13.10 16.07 9.32
C LEU A 790 -12.72 14.58 9.44
N LYS A 791 -13.71 13.71 9.74
CA LYS A 791 -13.58 12.25 9.91
C LYS A 791 -13.72 11.48 8.59
N ALA A 792 -13.11 10.25 8.50
CA ALA A 792 -13.03 9.43 7.29
C ALA A 792 -14.36 8.84 6.78
N ALA A 793 -14.53 8.71 5.45
CA ALA A 793 -15.71 8.13 4.77
C ALA A 793 -15.66 6.59 4.67
N ARG A 794 -16.74 6.00 4.13
CA ARG A 794 -17.02 4.58 4.01
C ARG A 794 -15.98 3.80 3.16
N LYS A 795 -15.80 2.52 3.53
CA LYS A 795 -15.00 1.53 2.79
C LYS A 795 -15.85 0.92 1.67
N HIS A 796 -15.36 0.93 0.43
CA HIS A 796 -15.88 0.13 -0.67
C HIS A 796 -14.95 -1.06 -0.90
N THR A 797 -15.51 -2.23 -1.21
CA THR A 797 -14.76 -3.41 -1.68
C THR A 797 -15.04 -3.59 -3.16
N ASN A 798 -14.05 -4.05 -3.92
CA ASN A 798 -14.20 -4.35 -5.34
C ASN A 798 -14.11 -5.87 -5.55
N ALA A 799 -14.93 -6.40 -6.44
CA ALA A 799 -15.02 -7.83 -6.72
C ALA A 799 -14.02 -8.33 -7.79
N ALA A 800 -13.51 -7.45 -8.68
CA ALA A 800 -12.54 -7.78 -9.74
C ALA A 800 -11.07 -7.74 -9.28
N GLU A 801 -10.82 -7.96 -7.99
CA GLU A 801 -9.57 -7.65 -7.29
C GLU A 801 -8.36 -8.46 -7.81
N GLU A 802 -8.52 -9.72 -8.05
CA GLU A 802 -7.44 -10.62 -8.47
C GLU A 802 -7.12 -10.51 -9.97
N GLU A 803 -8.16 -10.45 -10.79
CA GLU A 803 -8.04 -10.58 -12.24
C GLU A 803 -7.32 -9.39 -12.85
N THR A 804 -7.54 -8.21 -12.28
CA THR A 804 -6.98 -6.98 -12.82
C THR A 804 -5.49 -6.80 -12.45
N GLN A 805 -5.01 -7.45 -11.39
CA GLN A 805 -3.58 -7.41 -11.04
C GLN A 805 -2.68 -8.19 -12.02
N ARG A 806 -3.27 -9.08 -12.80
CA ARG A 806 -2.54 -9.87 -13.80
C ARG A 806 -2.48 -9.20 -15.16
N VAL A 807 -3.00 -7.96 -15.26
CA VAL A 807 -2.81 -7.07 -16.41
C VAL A 807 -1.38 -6.55 -16.37
N GLY A 808 -0.47 -7.17 -17.12
CA GLY A 808 0.92 -6.75 -17.23
C GLY A 808 1.12 -5.57 -18.20
N SER A 809 2.32 -5.03 -18.22
CA SER A 809 2.73 -4.05 -19.25
C SER A 809 2.76 -4.71 -20.63
N PRO A 810 2.42 -4.01 -21.73
CA PRO A 810 2.50 -4.55 -23.10
C PRO A 810 3.89 -5.06 -23.49
N ASN A 811 4.91 -4.51 -22.85
CA ASN A 811 6.31 -4.92 -22.99
C ASN A 811 6.68 -5.72 -21.73
N GLY A 812 6.29 -6.99 -21.65
CA GLY A 812 6.58 -7.88 -20.51
C GLY A 812 8.07 -8.17 -20.25
N ALA A 813 8.96 -7.48 -20.94
CA ALA A 813 10.40 -7.48 -20.71
C ALA A 813 10.71 -6.31 -19.75
N GLY A 814 11.04 -6.64 -18.51
CA GLY A 814 11.84 -5.74 -17.69
C GLY A 814 13.03 -5.28 -18.53
N THR A 815 13.38 -4.02 -18.45
CA THR A 815 14.65 -3.51 -19.02
C THR A 815 15.77 -4.46 -18.62
N PRO A 816 16.64 -4.89 -19.54
CA PRO A 816 17.73 -5.83 -19.28
C PRO A 816 18.64 -5.38 -18.15
#